data_9aad90feafbf06d0d46f2ee6c6bfbdf2
#
_entry.id   9aad90feafbf06d0d46f2ee6c6bfbdf2
#
_cell.length_a   1.000
_cell.length_b   1.000
_cell.length_c   1.000
_cell.angle_alpha   90.00
_cell.angle_beta   90.00
_cell.angle_gamma   90.00
#
_symmetry.space_group_name_H-M   'P 1'
#
loop_
_entity.id
_entity.type
_entity.pdbx_description
1 polymer ?
#
loop_
_entity_poly.entity_id
_entity_poly.type
_entity_poly.pdbx_seq_one_letter_code
_entity_poly.pdbx_strand_id
1 'polypeptide(L)'
;MADRSKYAEVRQKIIDAIRTDLIGPLDPKEVLDENPRYSYLVGMLEPQRDENAPDENEQEIEADIDYYKNEDFTAGEDDDNEPISTIRFQLPSSIGISFYVESSLDGICLDVTWGDYVHSTEENIGNDEKEHSRTVYNRIPEKETVRVKFSDFSRTRDYPLVQDPNVHVHVSRIPLKDGYSLVSAYVVNKRSNPSSDVEGLMFQVGIKARAEDGSSVFIAEHICRNVLAPDEFYFEQRPIMGRGRGCSALWGKTENGRTNYIKSAFIPEYEYPGVSAALKGFDPMYFSTRQMADKGKKSETIQKLNTLADSYEKWINNTLVGSPRMNDSKFSEKIGNTVINHCRDALRRIREGIHIIETDDISFDAFTFMNKVIFMQNSIKNYAKKHGKGVVCSFREFVNPDNPENEFAWRPFQIAFILMNLKGIVNPKDPERDIVDLLYFPTGGGKTEAYLGLMAFTIANRRLRASDTDEYNRDGGVTIILRYTLRLLTTQQRDRITKMVVAAEYVRRQTYPKFGKEPISIGFWVGGQVTPNKFKSLKENSGKPYEATNQRKLIYKQLPTCPFCGKPLTESEFDINPDRMSVEIYCSDEHCTFYKYSKKPIPIPVYLVDEEIYAKCPTIILSTVDKFANLPWDENTNALFGRVNGKCSSDGYVATGAEHPKYDSPHDANVELVGPFLPPELIIQDELHLITGPLGTVYGAYETIIEGMCTHDGIKPKYVVSTATIKNAGNQVKSLYARKATTQFPPNGFEIGDSFFIREIPVE
;
A
#
# COMPACT_ATOMS: atom_id res chain seq x y z
N MET A 1 -16.16 1.49 -25.88
CA MET A 1 -15.25 0.67 -25.03
C MET A 1 -14.00 0.45 -25.85
N ALA A 2 -12.80 0.72 -25.31
CA ALA A 2 -11.56 0.37 -26.00
C ALA A 2 -11.53 -1.16 -26.12
N ASP A 3 -11.07 -1.63 -27.28
CA ASP A 3 -10.95 -3.07 -27.57
C ASP A 3 -9.90 -3.70 -26.61
N ARG A 4 -10.39 -4.31 -25.52
CA ARG A 4 -9.53 -4.89 -24.47
C ARG A 4 -8.72 -6.08 -24.98
N SER A 5 -9.17 -6.74 -26.06
CA SER A 5 -8.45 -7.88 -26.65
C SER A 5 -7.05 -7.49 -27.15
N LYS A 6 -6.91 -6.27 -27.71
CA LYS A 6 -5.61 -5.75 -28.15
C LYS A 6 -4.63 -5.52 -27.00
N TYR A 7 -5.13 -5.06 -25.85
CA TYR A 7 -4.27 -4.88 -24.66
C TYR A 7 -3.81 -6.22 -24.10
N ALA A 8 -4.68 -7.24 -24.09
CA ALA A 8 -4.31 -8.58 -23.67
C ALA A 8 -3.21 -9.19 -24.56
N GLU A 9 -3.33 -9.02 -25.88
CA GLU A 9 -2.31 -9.48 -26.84
C GLU A 9 -0.95 -8.77 -26.63
N VAL A 10 -0.96 -7.44 -26.48
CA VAL A 10 0.28 -6.67 -26.22
C VAL A 10 0.89 -7.08 -24.89
N ARG A 11 0.08 -7.24 -23.86
CA ARG A 11 0.54 -7.71 -22.54
C ARG A 11 1.18 -9.08 -22.61
N GLN A 12 0.60 -10.02 -23.37
CA GLN A 12 1.18 -11.35 -23.55
C GLN A 12 2.54 -11.29 -24.24
N LYS A 13 2.71 -10.46 -25.28
CA LYS A 13 4.01 -10.26 -25.94
C LYS A 13 5.06 -9.71 -24.99
N ILE A 14 4.69 -8.78 -24.10
CA ILE A 14 5.59 -8.25 -23.06
C ILE A 14 5.98 -9.35 -22.06
N ILE A 15 5.03 -10.16 -21.61
CA ILE A 15 5.28 -11.28 -20.70
C ILE A 15 6.22 -12.29 -21.34
N ASP A 16 5.99 -12.65 -22.60
CA ASP A 16 6.82 -13.59 -23.34
C ASP A 16 8.25 -13.05 -23.53
N ALA A 17 8.39 -11.74 -23.82
CA ALA A 17 9.71 -11.09 -23.89
C ALA A 17 10.43 -11.10 -22.53
N ILE A 18 9.73 -10.79 -21.44
CA ILE A 18 10.30 -10.85 -20.08
C ILE A 18 10.74 -12.29 -19.73
N ARG A 19 9.93 -13.30 -20.08
CA ARG A 19 10.31 -14.70 -19.86
C ARG A 19 11.56 -15.07 -20.62
N THR A 20 11.65 -14.68 -21.89
CA THR A 20 12.81 -14.93 -22.72
C THR A 20 14.07 -14.28 -22.15
N ASP A 21 13.94 -13.05 -21.65
CA ASP A 21 15.05 -12.30 -21.06
C ASP A 21 15.54 -12.90 -19.72
N LEU A 22 14.59 -13.26 -18.83
CA LEU A 22 14.92 -13.71 -17.47
C LEU A 22 15.17 -15.21 -17.33
N ILE A 23 14.58 -16.01 -18.19
CA ILE A 23 14.62 -17.50 -18.10
C ILE A 23 15.31 -18.11 -19.31
N GLY A 24 15.07 -17.54 -20.50
CA GLY A 24 15.43 -18.15 -21.77
C GLY A 24 14.59 -19.39 -22.12
N PRO A 25 14.97 -20.14 -23.14
CA PRO A 25 15.93 -19.76 -24.19
C PRO A 25 15.27 -18.81 -25.22
N LEU A 26 16.07 -18.02 -25.91
CA LEU A 26 15.62 -17.25 -27.09
C LEU A 26 15.26 -18.19 -28.25
N ASP A 27 16.10 -19.22 -28.45
CA ASP A 27 15.89 -20.28 -29.41
C ASP A 27 16.20 -21.65 -28.73
N PRO A 28 15.47 -22.74 -29.05
CA PRO A 28 15.72 -24.05 -28.46
C PRO A 28 17.19 -24.52 -28.54
N LYS A 29 17.92 -24.11 -29.58
CA LYS A 29 19.33 -24.40 -29.80
C LYS A 29 20.20 -23.14 -29.83
N GLU A 30 19.93 -22.22 -28.95
CA GLU A 30 20.67 -20.96 -28.90
C GLU A 30 22.15 -21.14 -28.59
N VAL A 31 22.93 -20.20 -29.06
CA VAL A 31 24.38 -20.07 -28.80
C VAL A 31 24.60 -18.75 -28.08
N LEU A 32 25.16 -18.82 -26.89
CA LEU A 32 25.43 -17.63 -26.06
C LEU A 32 26.94 -17.32 -26.08
N ASP A 33 27.24 -16.05 -26.12
CA ASP A 33 28.58 -15.49 -26.03
C ASP A 33 29.04 -15.31 -24.59
N GLU A 34 28.10 -15.28 -23.68
CA GLU A 34 28.30 -15.12 -22.25
C GLU A 34 27.89 -16.38 -21.50
N ASN A 35 28.47 -16.57 -20.32
CA ASN A 35 28.14 -17.70 -19.48
C ASN A 35 26.63 -17.69 -19.12
N PRO A 36 25.88 -18.76 -19.48
CA PRO A 36 24.44 -18.83 -19.26
C PRO A 36 24.02 -18.66 -17.78
N ARG A 37 24.90 -18.94 -16.83
CA ARG A 37 24.65 -18.70 -15.39
C ARG A 37 24.43 -17.21 -15.09
N TYR A 38 25.05 -16.31 -15.83
CA TYR A 38 24.92 -14.88 -15.66
C TYR A 38 23.92 -14.24 -16.63
N SER A 39 23.60 -14.96 -17.72
CA SER A 39 22.63 -14.48 -18.72
C SER A 39 21.19 -14.64 -18.24
N TYR A 40 20.91 -15.64 -17.40
CA TYR A 40 19.56 -15.92 -16.90
C TYR A 40 19.48 -15.72 -15.39
N LEU A 41 18.34 -15.18 -14.93
CA LEU A 41 18.11 -14.85 -13.51
C LEU A 41 17.50 -16.02 -12.74
N VAL A 42 16.58 -16.78 -13.36
CA VAL A 42 15.83 -17.87 -12.74
C VAL A 42 15.69 -19.05 -13.70
N GLY A 43 15.24 -20.17 -13.23
CA GLY A 43 15.02 -21.36 -14.06
C GLY A 43 16.17 -22.35 -14.04
N MET A 44 17.13 -22.16 -13.14
CA MET A 44 18.29 -23.02 -13.00
C MET A 44 18.20 -23.90 -11.75
N LEU A 45 18.77 -25.12 -11.83
CA LEU A 45 18.98 -26.02 -10.68
C LEU A 45 20.47 -26.35 -10.54
N GLU A 46 20.99 -26.11 -9.33
CA GLU A 46 22.32 -26.60 -8.92
C GLU A 46 22.29 -28.11 -8.58
N PRO A 47 23.41 -28.82 -8.64
CA PRO A 47 23.52 -30.15 -8.06
C PRO A 47 23.18 -30.18 -6.59
N GLN A 48 22.48 -31.23 -6.13
CA GLN A 48 22.19 -31.42 -4.73
C GLN A 48 23.49 -31.63 -3.95
N ARG A 49 23.75 -30.83 -2.93
CA ARG A 49 24.92 -30.97 -2.07
C ARG A 49 24.80 -32.22 -1.19
N ASP A 50 25.90 -32.93 -1.01
CA ASP A 50 25.98 -33.97 0.02
C ASP A 50 25.96 -33.34 1.40
N GLU A 51 24.98 -33.70 2.23
CA GLU A 51 24.83 -33.20 3.61
C GLU A 51 26.07 -33.49 4.50
N ASN A 52 27.00 -34.33 4.04
CA ASN A 52 28.24 -34.71 4.75
C ASN A 52 29.51 -34.11 4.14
N ALA A 53 29.44 -33.28 3.13
CA ALA A 53 30.60 -32.59 2.57
C ALA A 53 31.02 -31.46 3.56
N PRO A 54 32.32 -31.38 3.94
CA PRO A 54 32.79 -30.27 4.73
C PRO A 54 32.52 -28.97 3.98
N ASP A 55 31.99 -27.97 4.70
CA ASP A 55 31.64 -26.67 4.15
C ASP A 55 32.92 -25.90 3.81
N GLU A 56 33.48 -26.13 2.60
CA GLU A 56 34.68 -25.42 2.09
C GLU A 56 34.44 -23.90 1.98
N ASN A 57 33.21 -23.43 2.16
CA ASN A 57 32.80 -22.03 2.00
C ASN A 57 32.91 -21.20 3.29
N GLU A 58 33.14 -21.79 4.47
CA GLU A 58 33.35 -20.96 5.69
C GLU A 58 34.63 -20.10 5.56
N GLN A 59 35.67 -20.61 4.91
CA GLN A 59 36.91 -19.84 4.68
C GLN A 59 36.78 -18.76 3.60
N GLU A 60 35.98 -18.97 2.57
CA GLU A 60 35.69 -17.92 1.56
C GLU A 60 34.76 -16.83 2.11
N ILE A 61 33.81 -17.18 2.99
CA ILE A 61 32.94 -16.19 3.66
C ILE A 61 33.75 -15.29 4.60
N GLU A 62 34.74 -15.85 5.33
CA GLU A 62 35.65 -15.05 6.15
C GLU A 62 36.55 -14.15 5.30
N ALA A 63 37.04 -14.62 4.15
CA ALA A 63 37.85 -13.82 3.23
C ALA A 63 37.09 -12.67 2.57
N ASP A 64 35.82 -12.88 2.18
CA ASP A 64 34.97 -11.84 1.64
C ASP A 64 34.58 -10.80 2.71
N ILE A 65 34.35 -11.24 3.95
CA ILE A 65 34.09 -10.32 5.09
C ILE A 65 35.32 -9.47 5.41
N ASP A 66 36.53 -10.02 5.30
CA ASP A 66 37.77 -9.27 5.52
C ASP A 66 38.11 -8.32 4.36
N TYR A 67 37.71 -8.62 3.12
CA TYR A 67 37.82 -7.71 1.98
C TYR A 67 36.95 -6.45 2.19
N TYR A 68 35.71 -6.60 2.65
CA TYR A 68 34.82 -5.48 2.96
C TYR A 68 35.17 -4.71 4.24
N LYS A 69 35.95 -5.31 5.18
CA LYS A 69 36.44 -4.60 6.37
C LYS A 69 37.66 -3.73 6.11
N ASN A 70 38.41 -3.97 5.04
CA ASN A 70 39.67 -3.27 4.71
C ASN A 70 39.53 -2.10 3.75
N GLU A 71 38.38 -1.89 3.11
CA GLU A 71 38.09 -0.61 2.48
C GLU A 71 37.56 0.34 3.57
N ASP A 72 38.29 1.44 3.82
CA ASP A 72 37.87 2.56 4.64
C ASP A 72 36.57 3.21 4.08
N PHE A 73 35.46 2.49 4.15
CA PHE A 73 34.16 3.09 4.21
C PHE A 73 34.05 3.70 5.59
N THR A 74 34.46 4.97 5.71
CA THR A 74 33.91 5.81 6.77
C THR A 74 32.40 5.78 6.57
N ALA A 75 31.76 4.91 7.34
CA ALA A 75 30.32 4.94 7.52
C ALA A 75 29.99 6.36 8.00
N GLY A 76 29.56 7.19 7.05
CA GLY A 76 28.73 8.33 7.41
C GLY A 76 27.55 7.74 8.17
N GLU A 77 27.14 8.40 9.23
CA GLU A 77 26.00 8.06 10.09
C GLU A 77 24.66 8.08 9.30
N ASP A 78 24.55 7.30 8.24
CA ASP A 78 23.38 7.11 7.38
C ASP A 78 22.96 5.65 7.46
N ASP A 79 22.33 5.32 8.57
CA ASP A 79 21.84 3.98 8.96
C ASP A 79 20.51 3.62 8.28
N ASP A 80 20.38 3.88 6.97
CA ASP A 80 19.23 3.40 6.17
C ASP A 80 19.62 2.32 5.14
N ASN A 81 20.85 1.86 5.13
CA ASN A 81 21.20 0.59 4.53
C ASN A 81 20.89 -0.51 5.56
N GLU A 82 19.70 -1.12 5.48
CA GLU A 82 19.61 -2.52 5.90
C GLU A 82 20.80 -3.22 5.23
N PRO A 83 21.66 -3.91 5.99
CA PRO A 83 22.71 -4.70 5.38
C PRO A 83 21.98 -5.60 4.40
N ILE A 84 22.20 -5.38 3.11
CA ILE A 84 21.87 -6.39 2.10
C ILE A 84 22.64 -7.59 2.63
N SER A 85 21.89 -8.48 3.30
CA SER A 85 22.49 -9.72 3.74
C SER A 85 23.13 -10.29 2.46
N THR A 86 24.43 -10.45 2.47
CA THR A 86 25.17 -11.18 1.44
C THR A 86 24.81 -12.65 1.55
N ILE A 87 23.50 -12.94 1.59
CA ILE A 87 22.97 -14.26 1.33
C ILE A 87 23.27 -14.45 -0.14
N ARG A 88 24.36 -15.12 -0.45
CA ARG A 88 24.57 -15.68 -1.78
C ARG A 88 23.26 -16.37 -2.14
N PHE A 89 22.59 -15.92 -3.19
CA PHE A 89 21.42 -16.58 -3.72
C PHE A 89 21.84 -17.97 -4.14
N GLN A 90 21.65 -18.94 -3.25
CA GLN A 90 21.88 -20.34 -3.60
C GLN A 90 20.77 -20.74 -4.54
N LEU A 91 21.14 -21.21 -5.72
CA LEU A 91 20.19 -21.78 -6.65
C LEU A 91 19.58 -23.05 -6.02
N PRO A 92 18.28 -23.31 -6.22
CA PRO A 92 17.67 -24.53 -5.72
C PRO A 92 18.22 -25.76 -6.45
N SER A 93 18.32 -26.91 -5.77
CA SER A 93 18.65 -28.20 -6.38
C SER A 93 17.41 -28.95 -6.88
N SER A 94 16.23 -28.46 -6.61
CA SER A 94 14.97 -29.09 -7.03
C SER A 94 13.86 -28.08 -7.24
N ILE A 95 12.95 -28.39 -8.17
CA ILE A 95 11.64 -27.74 -8.32
C ILE A 95 10.54 -28.78 -8.44
N GLY A 96 9.32 -28.40 -8.10
CA GLY A 96 8.20 -29.34 -8.21
C GLY A 96 6.84 -28.67 -8.23
N ILE A 97 5.85 -29.52 -8.40
CA ILE A 97 4.42 -29.18 -8.36
C ILE A 97 3.67 -30.15 -7.46
N SER A 98 2.67 -29.66 -6.76
CA SER A 98 1.77 -30.46 -5.93
C SER A 98 0.33 -30.22 -6.38
N PHE A 99 -0.48 -31.27 -6.41
CA PHE A 99 -1.86 -31.26 -6.90
C PHE A 99 -2.68 -32.41 -6.32
N TYR A 100 -3.98 -32.34 -6.50
CA TYR A 100 -4.92 -33.33 -6.02
C TYR A 100 -5.50 -34.16 -7.17
N VAL A 101 -5.65 -35.46 -6.92
CA VAL A 101 -6.28 -36.43 -7.84
C VAL A 101 -7.21 -37.36 -7.08
N GLU A 102 -8.09 -38.07 -7.80
CA GLU A 102 -8.84 -39.18 -7.19
C GLU A 102 -7.91 -40.31 -6.79
N SER A 103 -8.19 -40.93 -5.64
CA SER A 103 -7.38 -42.07 -5.17
C SER A 103 -7.52 -43.31 -6.05
N SER A 104 -8.57 -43.38 -6.85
CA SER A 104 -8.82 -44.44 -7.85
C SER A 104 -8.03 -44.25 -9.14
N LEU A 105 -7.37 -43.12 -9.37
CA LEU A 105 -6.58 -42.88 -10.56
C LEU A 105 -5.38 -43.81 -10.59
N ASP A 106 -5.17 -44.50 -11.72
CA ASP A 106 -4.10 -45.49 -11.88
C ASP A 106 -2.70 -44.86 -12.01
N GLY A 107 -2.61 -43.67 -12.62
CA GLY A 107 -1.36 -42.97 -12.80
C GLY A 107 -1.44 -41.70 -13.62
N ILE A 108 -0.29 -41.07 -13.83
CA ILE A 108 -0.11 -39.81 -14.59
C ILE A 108 1.16 -39.85 -15.40
N CYS A 109 1.25 -38.96 -16.37
CA CYS A 109 2.51 -38.67 -17.13
C CYS A 109 3.08 -37.35 -16.60
N LEU A 110 4.39 -37.35 -16.37
CA LEU A 110 5.20 -36.19 -16.02
C LEU A 110 6.16 -35.88 -17.17
N ASP A 111 5.90 -34.80 -17.90
CA ASP A 111 6.80 -34.30 -18.93
C ASP A 111 7.82 -33.38 -18.26
N VAL A 112 9.11 -33.77 -18.34
CA VAL A 112 10.24 -33.01 -17.80
C VAL A 112 11.01 -32.40 -18.96
N THR A 113 11.41 -31.14 -18.85
CA THR A 113 12.19 -30.41 -19.84
C THR A 113 13.31 -29.65 -19.17
N TRP A 114 14.49 -29.60 -19.81
CA TRP A 114 15.60 -28.74 -19.36
C TRP A 114 16.52 -28.41 -20.54
N GLY A 115 17.49 -27.56 -20.32
CA GLY A 115 18.59 -27.30 -21.23
C GLY A 115 19.92 -27.52 -20.51
N ASP A 116 20.85 -28.15 -21.21
CA ASP A 116 22.27 -28.19 -20.83
C ASP A 116 23.04 -27.25 -21.75
N TYR A 117 24.13 -26.65 -21.27
CA TYR A 117 25.00 -25.82 -22.08
C TYR A 117 26.41 -26.42 -22.10
N VAL A 118 26.94 -26.59 -23.30
CA VAL A 118 28.30 -27.07 -23.52
C VAL A 118 29.13 -25.96 -24.14
N HIS A 119 30.25 -25.64 -23.52
CA HIS A 119 31.14 -24.61 -24.05
C HIS A 119 31.99 -25.19 -25.20
N SER A 120 32.24 -24.37 -26.22
CA SER A 120 33.16 -24.65 -27.33
C SER A 120 33.92 -23.37 -27.65
N THR A 121 35.10 -23.53 -28.24
CA THR A 121 35.92 -22.40 -28.68
C THR A 121 35.72 -22.22 -30.17
N GLU A 122 35.24 -21.07 -30.59
CA GLU A 122 35.18 -20.65 -31.99
C GLU A 122 36.40 -19.79 -32.34
N GLU A 123 37.08 -20.13 -33.42
CA GLU A 123 38.16 -19.35 -33.96
C GLU A 123 37.60 -18.40 -35.01
N ASN A 124 37.71 -17.12 -34.79
CA ASN A 124 37.33 -16.09 -35.75
C ASN A 124 38.57 -15.30 -36.17
N ILE A 125 38.72 -15.09 -37.48
CA ILE A 125 39.73 -14.19 -38.02
C ILE A 125 39.16 -12.76 -37.93
N GLY A 126 39.71 -11.96 -37.01
CA GLY A 126 39.30 -10.58 -36.85
C GLY A 126 39.69 -9.70 -38.06
N ASN A 127 39.12 -8.48 -38.12
CA ASN A 127 39.46 -7.49 -39.16
C ASN A 127 40.94 -7.05 -39.13
N ASP A 128 41.70 -7.48 -38.11
CA ASP A 128 43.15 -7.22 -37.93
C ASP A 128 44.00 -8.41 -38.35
N GLU A 129 43.46 -9.40 -39.09
CA GLU A 129 44.11 -10.64 -39.52
C GLU A 129 44.67 -11.49 -38.36
N LYS A 130 44.25 -11.25 -37.12
CA LYS A 130 44.62 -12.11 -35.97
C LYS A 130 43.51 -13.07 -35.66
N GLU A 131 43.93 -14.32 -35.32
CA GLU A 131 43.02 -15.33 -34.76
C GLU A 131 42.61 -14.92 -33.35
N HIS A 132 41.32 -14.64 -33.16
CA HIS A 132 40.71 -14.42 -31.86
C HIS A 132 39.88 -15.68 -31.50
N SER A 133 40.23 -16.34 -30.42
CA SER A 133 39.45 -17.46 -29.89
C SER A 133 38.35 -16.90 -28.96
N ARG A 134 37.12 -17.28 -29.19
CA ARG A 134 35.97 -16.91 -28.40
C ARG A 134 35.29 -18.13 -27.84
N THR A 135 35.00 -18.14 -26.53
CA THR A 135 34.23 -19.22 -25.91
C THR A 135 32.74 -18.92 -26.14
N VAL A 136 32.04 -19.92 -26.67
CA VAL A 136 30.57 -19.86 -26.85
C VAL A 136 29.92 -21.04 -26.12
N TYR A 137 28.68 -20.84 -25.72
CA TYR A 137 27.89 -21.83 -24.98
C TYR A 137 26.73 -22.29 -25.85
N ASN A 138 26.74 -23.57 -26.24
CA ASN A 138 25.74 -24.19 -27.09
C ASN A 138 24.68 -24.89 -26.25
N ARG A 139 23.41 -24.53 -26.42
CA ARG A 139 22.29 -25.14 -25.70
C ARG A 139 21.90 -26.49 -26.30
N ILE A 140 21.81 -27.48 -25.45
CA ILE A 140 21.28 -28.83 -25.78
C ILE A 140 19.91 -28.96 -25.08
N PRO A 141 18.79 -28.93 -25.83
CA PRO A 141 17.47 -29.12 -25.27
C PRO A 141 17.21 -30.59 -24.94
N GLU A 142 16.76 -30.84 -23.73
CA GLU A 142 16.40 -32.17 -23.25
C GLU A 142 14.92 -32.25 -22.85
N LYS A 143 14.30 -33.40 -23.12
CA LYS A 143 12.92 -33.67 -22.78
C LYS A 143 12.67 -35.15 -22.57
N GLU A 144 12.03 -35.49 -21.45
CA GLU A 144 11.61 -36.85 -21.14
C GLU A 144 10.21 -36.91 -20.53
N THR A 145 9.49 -38.02 -20.78
CA THR A 145 8.18 -38.27 -20.16
C THR A 145 8.28 -39.48 -19.22
N VAL A 146 8.08 -39.24 -17.94
CA VAL A 146 8.00 -40.28 -16.90
C VAL A 146 6.56 -40.73 -16.73
N ARG A 147 6.28 -42.01 -16.92
CA ARG A 147 4.97 -42.61 -16.60
C ARG A 147 4.95 -43.11 -15.17
N VAL A 148 4.15 -42.48 -14.34
CA VAL A 148 3.99 -42.77 -12.92
C VAL A 148 2.75 -43.63 -12.75
N LYS A 149 2.91 -44.87 -12.31
CA LYS A 149 1.80 -45.74 -11.87
C LYS A 149 1.73 -45.71 -10.37
N PHE A 150 0.57 -45.36 -9.84
CA PHE A 150 0.35 -45.22 -8.39
C PHE A 150 0.27 -46.57 -7.66
N SER A 151 0.08 -47.67 -8.40
CA SER A 151 0.19 -49.03 -7.86
C SER A 151 1.63 -49.44 -7.50
N ASP A 152 2.64 -48.78 -8.07
CA ASP A 152 4.03 -49.17 -7.96
C ASP A 152 4.70 -48.75 -6.65
N PHE A 153 4.05 -47.93 -5.86
CA PHE A 153 4.58 -47.43 -4.57
C PHE A 153 3.45 -47.02 -3.60
N SER A 154 3.75 -47.09 -2.30
CA SER A 154 2.78 -46.74 -1.26
C SER A 154 2.80 -45.24 -0.86
N ARG A 155 3.98 -44.62 -0.80
CA ARG A 155 4.16 -43.23 -0.39
C ARG A 155 5.04 -42.41 -1.32
N THR A 156 6.26 -42.90 -1.63
CA THR A 156 7.26 -42.17 -2.41
C THR A 156 7.94 -43.11 -3.38
N ARG A 157 8.40 -42.59 -4.53
CA ARG A 157 9.23 -43.27 -5.49
C ARG A 157 10.10 -42.30 -6.28
N ASP A 158 11.36 -42.67 -6.51
CA ASP A 158 12.30 -41.98 -7.37
C ASP A 158 12.32 -42.62 -8.74
N TYR A 159 12.31 -41.78 -9.76
CA TYR A 159 12.44 -42.18 -11.18
C TYR A 159 13.67 -41.48 -11.75
N PRO A 160 14.82 -42.18 -11.88
CA PRO A 160 15.95 -41.63 -12.62
C PRO A 160 15.56 -41.48 -14.08
N LEU A 161 15.96 -40.38 -14.72
CA LEU A 161 15.67 -40.14 -16.12
C LEU A 161 16.59 -41.03 -17.01
N VAL A 162 16.11 -41.47 -18.16
CA VAL A 162 16.87 -42.32 -19.10
C VAL A 162 17.93 -41.49 -19.80
N GLN A 163 17.62 -40.24 -20.16
CA GLN A 163 18.55 -39.33 -20.83
C GLN A 163 19.68 -38.88 -19.91
N ASP A 164 19.39 -38.66 -18.63
CA ASP A 164 20.40 -38.40 -17.61
C ASP A 164 20.03 -39.11 -16.29
N PRO A 165 20.69 -40.24 -15.97
CA PRO A 165 20.41 -40.99 -14.75
C PRO A 165 20.69 -40.25 -13.44
N ASN A 166 21.40 -39.10 -13.48
CA ASN A 166 21.64 -38.25 -12.32
C ASN A 166 20.54 -37.17 -12.12
N VAL A 167 19.59 -37.09 -13.04
CA VAL A 167 18.40 -36.27 -12.87
C VAL A 167 17.23 -37.17 -12.46
N HIS A 168 16.62 -36.89 -11.32
CA HIS A 168 15.57 -37.73 -10.79
C HIS A 168 14.22 -36.99 -10.77
N VAL A 169 13.15 -37.73 -10.99
CA VAL A 169 11.78 -37.28 -10.66
C VAL A 169 11.34 -37.97 -9.39
N HIS A 170 11.29 -37.23 -8.29
CA HIS A 170 10.80 -37.70 -7.01
C HIS A 170 9.28 -37.51 -6.94
N VAL A 171 8.52 -38.59 -6.73
CA VAL A 171 7.07 -38.51 -6.61
C VAL A 171 6.65 -38.98 -5.23
N SER A 172 5.81 -38.20 -4.56
CA SER A 172 5.15 -38.56 -3.31
C SER A 172 3.64 -38.54 -3.47
N ARG A 173 2.96 -39.51 -2.81
CA ARG A 173 1.50 -39.61 -2.78
C ARG A 173 1.03 -39.78 -1.36
N ILE A 174 0.13 -38.93 -0.92
CA ILE A 174 -0.48 -38.94 0.41
C ILE A 174 -1.99 -39.14 0.25
N PRO A 175 -2.54 -40.31 0.60
CA PRO A 175 -3.98 -40.51 0.60
C PRO A 175 -4.66 -39.59 1.60
N LEU A 176 -5.78 -38.98 1.21
CA LEU A 176 -6.61 -38.13 2.02
C LEU A 176 -7.91 -38.85 2.38
N LYS A 177 -8.67 -38.30 3.30
CA LYS A 177 -10.05 -38.71 3.56
C LYS A 177 -10.90 -38.40 2.32
N ASP A 178 -11.97 -39.12 2.13
CA ASP A 178 -12.98 -38.89 1.08
C ASP A 178 -12.53 -39.25 -0.38
N GLY A 179 -11.56 -40.15 -0.52
CA GLY A 179 -11.23 -40.76 -1.81
C GLY A 179 -10.31 -39.92 -2.71
N TYR A 180 -9.60 -38.94 -2.16
CA TYR A 180 -8.61 -38.14 -2.85
C TYR A 180 -7.18 -38.44 -2.41
N SER A 181 -6.22 -38.05 -3.22
CA SER A 181 -4.79 -38.12 -2.89
C SER A 181 -4.10 -36.80 -3.24
N LEU A 182 -3.22 -36.32 -2.36
CA LEU A 182 -2.26 -35.26 -2.66
C LEU A 182 -1.02 -35.90 -3.30
N VAL A 183 -0.67 -35.48 -4.48
CA VAL A 183 0.52 -35.88 -5.21
C VAL A 183 1.48 -34.70 -5.31
N SER A 184 2.75 -34.93 -5.02
CA SER A 184 3.82 -33.95 -5.25
C SER A 184 4.90 -34.60 -6.13
N ALA A 185 5.33 -33.91 -7.15
CA ALA A 185 6.35 -34.34 -8.09
C ALA A 185 7.45 -33.29 -8.19
N TYR A 186 8.71 -33.73 -8.03
CA TYR A 186 9.88 -32.85 -8.04
C TYR A 186 10.87 -33.33 -9.08
N VAL A 187 11.47 -32.40 -9.82
CA VAL A 187 12.71 -32.65 -10.58
C VAL A 187 13.87 -32.32 -9.64
N VAL A 188 14.76 -33.24 -9.43
CA VAL A 188 15.92 -33.12 -8.53
C VAL A 188 17.18 -33.30 -9.33
N ASN A 189 18.11 -32.37 -9.26
CA ASN A 189 19.42 -32.43 -9.86
C ASN A 189 20.39 -33.14 -8.88
N LYS A 190 20.72 -34.40 -9.15
CA LYS A 190 21.68 -35.22 -8.38
C LYS A 190 23.02 -35.41 -9.11
N ARG A 191 23.33 -34.56 -10.09
CA ARG A 191 24.62 -34.55 -10.77
C ARG A 191 25.74 -34.29 -9.76
N SER A 192 26.94 -34.80 -10.05
CA SER A 192 28.12 -34.47 -9.24
C SER A 192 28.48 -32.99 -9.41
N ASN A 193 29.07 -32.41 -8.38
CA ASN A 193 29.49 -31.00 -8.41
C ASN A 193 30.70 -30.91 -9.40
N PRO A 194 30.57 -30.16 -10.49
CA PRO A 194 31.60 -30.16 -11.55
C PRO A 194 32.69 -29.14 -11.25
N SER A 195 33.77 -29.29 -11.99
CA SER A 195 34.90 -28.37 -11.97
C SER A 195 34.70 -27.08 -12.77
N SER A 196 33.56 -26.93 -13.46
CA SER A 196 33.24 -25.73 -14.25
C SER A 196 31.91 -25.13 -13.84
N ASP A 197 31.77 -23.80 -13.94
CA ASP A 197 30.61 -23.02 -13.53
C ASP A 197 29.28 -23.37 -14.23
N VAL A 198 29.32 -24.13 -15.32
CA VAL A 198 28.14 -24.43 -16.17
C VAL A 198 27.80 -25.90 -16.16
N GLU A 199 28.84 -26.78 -16.12
CA GLU A 199 28.65 -28.21 -16.04
C GLU A 199 27.95 -28.59 -14.73
N GLY A 200 26.93 -29.46 -14.83
CA GLY A 200 26.12 -29.87 -13.68
C GLY A 200 24.91 -28.99 -13.42
N LEU A 201 24.88 -27.76 -13.90
CA LEU A 201 23.66 -26.95 -13.84
C LEU A 201 22.63 -27.47 -14.85
N MET A 202 21.35 -27.34 -14.48
CA MET A 202 20.23 -27.52 -15.39
C MET A 202 19.57 -26.18 -15.61
N PHE A 203 19.26 -25.85 -16.85
CA PHE A 203 18.66 -24.55 -17.22
C PHE A 203 17.24 -24.73 -17.73
N GLN A 204 16.39 -23.72 -17.58
CA GLN A 204 15.00 -23.68 -18.04
C GLN A 204 14.22 -24.94 -17.64
N VAL A 205 14.42 -25.40 -16.41
CA VAL A 205 13.85 -26.67 -15.94
C VAL A 205 12.32 -26.53 -15.82
N GLY A 206 11.62 -27.50 -16.40
CA GLY A 206 10.15 -27.53 -16.37
C GLY A 206 9.62 -28.93 -16.05
N ILE A 207 8.51 -28.97 -15.30
CA ILE A 207 7.73 -30.18 -15.07
C ILE A 207 6.26 -29.91 -15.36
N LYS A 208 5.63 -30.85 -16.14
CA LYS A 208 4.21 -30.79 -16.47
C LYS A 208 3.55 -32.14 -16.19
N ALA A 209 2.55 -32.13 -15.31
CA ALA A 209 1.70 -33.27 -15.03
C ALA A 209 0.49 -33.30 -15.97
N ARG A 210 0.15 -34.44 -16.53
CA ARG A 210 -1.05 -34.67 -17.35
C ARG A 210 -1.51 -36.13 -17.27
N ALA A 211 -2.78 -36.39 -17.59
CA ALA A 211 -3.26 -37.71 -17.83
C ALA A 211 -2.69 -38.26 -19.16
N GLU A 212 -2.58 -39.58 -19.31
CA GLU A 212 -2.08 -40.19 -20.56
C GLU A 212 -3.03 -39.95 -21.74
N ASP A 213 -4.32 -39.97 -21.48
CA ASP A 213 -5.40 -39.73 -22.44
C ASP A 213 -5.79 -38.23 -22.59
N GLY A 214 -5.13 -37.33 -21.84
CA GLY A 214 -5.42 -35.88 -21.85
C GLY A 214 -6.67 -35.48 -21.08
N SER A 215 -7.30 -36.39 -20.34
CA SER A 215 -8.48 -36.10 -19.54
C SER A 215 -8.19 -35.15 -18.35
N SER A 216 -9.26 -34.50 -17.83
CA SER A 216 -9.18 -33.55 -16.71
C SER A 216 -9.21 -34.28 -15.36
N VAL A 217 -8.07 -34.78 -14.92
CA VAL A 217 -7.91 -35.61 -13.70
C VAL A 217 -7.49 -34.81 -12.45
N PHE A 218 -6.99 -33.60 -12.63
CA PHE A 218 -6.52 -32.76 -11.52
C PHE A 218 -7.69 -31.98 -10.92
N ILE A 219 -7.79 -31.99 -9.61
CA ILE A 219 -8.96 -31.53 -8.87
C ILE A 219 -8.61 -30.32 -8.02
N ALA A 220 -9.51 -29.35 -7.94
CA ALA A 220 -9.33 -28.16 -7.15
C ALA A 220 -9.19 -28.49 -5.64
N GLU A 221 -8.26 -27.80 -4.98
CA GLU A 221 -7.92 -28.00 -3.57
C GLU A 221 -9.14 -27.96 -2.64
N HIS A 222 -10.06 -27.00 -2.85
CA HIS A 222 -11.24 -26.81 -2.01
C HIS A 222 -12.21 -28.01 -2.04
N ILE A 223 -12.26 -28.77 -3.16
CA ILE A 223 -13.09 -29.98 -3.29
C ILE A 223 -12.53 -31.11 -2.42
N CYS A 224 -11.19 -31.19 -2.31
CA CYS A 224 -10.48 -32.27 -1.62
C CYS A 224 -10.28 -32.01 -0.11
N ARG A 225 -10.50 -30.78 0.34
CA ARG A 225 -10.41 -30.40 1.76
C ARG A 225 -11.80 -30.12 2.31
N ASN A 226 -12.31 -31.01 3.15
CA ASN A 226 -13.62 -30.87 3.78
C ASN A 226 -13.74 -29.69 4.79
N VAL A 227 -12.71 -28.87 4.97
CA VAL A 227 -12.67 -27.75 5.89
C VAL A 227 -12.21 -26.52 5.12
N LEU A 228 -13.15 -25.78 4.58
CA LEU A 228 -12.88 -24.41 4.10
C LEU A 228 -12.75 -23.52 5.33
N ALA A 229 -11.60 -22.88 5.49
CA ALA A 229 -11.49 -21.71 6.33
C ALA A 229 -12.40 -20.61 5.75
N PRO A 230 -12.98 -19.73 6.57
CA PRO A 230 -13.84 -18.65 6.07
C PRO A 230 -13.20 -17.83 4.92
N ASP A 231 -11.90 -17.63 4.98
CA ASP A 231 -11.15 -16.90 3.93
C ASP A 231 -11.03 -17.70 2.62
N GLU A 232 -10.98 -19.03 2.68
CA GLU A 232 -10.87 -19.90 1.50
C GLU A 232 -12.19 -19.96 0.72
N PHE A 233 -13.32 -19.74 1.41
CA PHE A 233 -14.65 -19.73 0.81
C PHE A 233 -14.81 -18.65 -0.26
N TYR A 234 -14.25 -17.46 -0.06
CA TYR A 234 -14.30 -16.37 -1.04
C TYR A 234 -13.57 -16.70 -2.33
N PHE A 235 -12.62 -17.65 -2.29
CA PHE A 235 -11.85 -18.10 -3.45
C PHE A 235 -12.37 -19.37 -4.11
N GLU A 236 -13.52 -19.88 -3.67
CA GLU A 236 -14.13 -21.11 -4.24
C GLU A 236 -14.35 -20.99 -5.77
N GLN A 237 -14.68 -19.81 -6.26
CA GLN A 237 -14.84 -19.53 -7.68
C GLN A 237 -13.52 -19.35 -8.45
N ARG A 238 -12.41 -19.27 -7.73
CA ARG A 238 -11.05 -19.20 -8.28
C ARG A 238 -10.23 -20.38 -7.77
N PRO A 239 -10.54 -21.58 -8.26
CA PRO A 239 -10.00 -22.80 -7.69
C PRO A 239 -8.48 -22.84 -7.86
N ILE A 240 -7.79 -23.20 -6.79
CA ILE A 240 -6.36 -23.57 -6.82
C ILE A 240 -6.28 -25.02 -7.27
N MET A 241 -5.72 -25.26 -8.46
CA MET A 241 -5.59 -26.59 -9.05
C MET A 241 -4.27 -27.27 -8.66
N GLY A 242 -3.26 -26.47 -8.33
CA GLY A 242 -1.94 -26.95 -7.92
C GLY A 242 -1.09 -25.87 -7.28
N ARG A 243 -0.01 -26.29 -6.63
CA ARG A 243 0.95 -25.40 -5.98
C ARG A 243 2.36 -25.71 -6.48
N GLY A 244 3.13 -24.70 -6.78
CA GLY A 244 4.56 -24.83 -7.06
C GLY A 244 5.38 -25.06 -5.79
N ARG A 245 6.55 -25.66 -5.97
CA ARG A 245 7.57 -25.89 -4.93
C ARG A 245 8.92 -25.42 -5.50
N GLY A 246 9.46 -24.34 -4.96
CA GLY A 246 10.59 -23.64 -5.56
C GLY A 246 10.27 -22.91 -6.87
N CYS A 247 8.99 -22.90 -7.28
CA CYS A 247 8.47 -22.25 -8.48
C CYS A 247 6.98 -21.94 -8.27
N SER A 248 6.35 -21.29 -9.24
CA SER A 248 4.90 -21.15 -9.34
C SER A 248 4.29 -22.35 -10.09
N ALA A 249 2.96 -22.49 -10.03
CA ALA A 249 2.21 -23.48 -10.82
C ALA A 249 1.21 -22.78 -11.73
N LEU A 250 1.11 -23.25 -12.97
CA LEU A 250 0.09 -22.88 -13.95
C LEU A 250 -0.69 -24.13 -14.35
N TRP A 251 -1.93 -23.95 -14.76
CA TRP A 251 -2.82 -25.04 -15.18
C TRP A 251 -3.65 -24.68 -16.39
N GLY A 252 -4.27 -25.67 -16.97
CA GLY A 252 -5.17 -25.53 -18.10
C GLY A 252 -6.52 -24.90 -17.72
N LYS A 253 -7.40 -24.80 -18.72
CA LYS A 253 -8.77 -24.32 -18.51
C LYS A 253 -9.43 -25.16 -17.43
N THR A 254 -10.07 -24.49 -16.47
CA THR A 254 -10.77 -25.15 -15.37
C THR A 254 -12.24 -25.27 -15.71
N GLU A 255 -12.77 -26.49 -15.66
CA GLU A 255 -14.20 -26.79 -15.84
C GLU A 255 -14.67 -27.70 -14.71
N ASN A 256 -15.73 -27.32 -14.00
CA ASN A 256 -16.27 -28.07 -12.85
C ASN A 256 -15.21 -28.43 -11.78
N GLY A 257 -14.28 -27.50 -11.50
CA GLY A 257 -13.21 -27.73 -10.53
C GLY A 257 -12.15 -28.74 -10.97
N ARG A 258 -12.03 -29.05 -12.27
CA ARG A 258 -11.04 -29.97 -12.84
C ARG A 258 -10.24 -29.32 -13.96
N THR A 259 -9.00 -29.75 -14.15
CA THR A 259 -8.14 -29.35 -15.25
C THR A 259 -7.37 -30.54 -15.80
N ASN A 260 -6.89 -30.42 -17.04
CA ASN A 260 -6.21 -31.51 -17.75
C ASN A 260 -4.67 -31.50 -17.60
N TYR A 261 -4.08 -30.42 -17.14
CA TYR A 261 -2.65 -30.36 -16.83
C TYR A 261 -2.34 -29.35 -15.73
N ILE A 262 -1.19 -29.58 -15.09
CA ILE A 262 -0.54 -28.63 -14.17
C ILE A 262 0.94 -28.60 -14.55
N LYS A 263 1.53 -27.39 -14.64
CA LYS A 263 2.94 -27.21 -14.97
C LYS A 263 3.62 -26.20 -14.05
N SER A 264 4.94 -26.37 -13.87
CA SER A 264 5.78 -25.37 -13.22
C SER A 264 5.89 -24.09 -14.04
N ALA A 265 6.08 -22.97 -13.36
CA ALA A 265 6.41 -21.68 -13.96
C ALA A 265 7.26 -20.89 -12.97
N PHE A 266 8.39 -20.31 -13.43
CA PHE A 266 9.26 -19.52 -12.57
C PHE A 266 8.71 -18.13 -12.31
N ILE A 267 8.01 -17.55 -13.29
CA ILE A 267 7.33 -16.25 -13.16
C ILE A 267 5.85 -16.51 -12.92
N PRO A 268 5.31 -16.17 -11.72
CA PRO A 268 3.89 -16.30 -11.46
C PRO A 268 3.07 -15.32 -12.31
N GLU A 269 1.94 -15.78 -12.81
CA GLU A 269 0.97 -14.96 -13.54
C GLU A 269 -0.38 -14.96 -12.85
N TYR A 270 -0.95 -13.79 -12.74
CA TYR A 270 -2.32 -13.63 -12.28
C TYR A 270 -2.96 -12.42 -12.95
N GLU A 271 -4.13 -12.61 -13.53
CA GLU A 271 -4.89 -11.53 -14.14
C GLU A 271 -5.90 -10.97 -13.15
N TYR A 272 -5.69 -9.72 -12.74
CA TYR A 272 -6.62 -9.02 -11.87
C TYR A 272 -7.85 -8.54 -12.65
N PRO A 273 -9.06 -8.93 -12.24
CA PRO A 273 -10.26 -8.35 -12.83
C PRO A 273 -10.32 -6.86 -12.49
N GLY A 274 -10.83 -6.08 -13.45
CA GLY A 274 -11.15 -4.69 -13.17
C GLY A 274 -12.22 -4.61 -12.08
N VAL A 275 -12.28 -3.50 -11.36
CA VAL A 275 -13.33 -3.26 -10.36
C VAL A 275 -14.09 -1.99 -10.67
N SER A 276 -15.40 -2.01 -10.45
CA SER A 276 -16.29 -0.86 -10.56
C SER A 276 -16.91 -0.55 -9.20
N ALA A 277 -16.85 0.73 -8.82
CA ALA A 277 -17.57 1.26 -7.67
C ALA A 277 -18.91 1.90 -8.05
N ALA A 278 -19.33 1.77 -9.32
CA ALA A 278 -20.61 2.30 -9.79
C ALA A 278 -21.76 1.39 -9.33
N LEU A 279 -22.74 1.99 -8.67
CA LEU A 279 -23.96 1.30 -8.28
C LEU A 279 -25.02 1.41 -9.39
N LYS A 280 -25.68 0.29 -9.67
CA LYS A 280 -26.81 0.28 -10.59
C LYS A 280 -27.97 1.10 -10.02
N GLY A 281 -28.49 2.04 -10.80
CA GLY A 281 -29.59 2.92 -10.38
C GLY A 281 -29.16 4.23 -9.73
N PHE A 282 -27.84 4.49 -9.60
CA PHE A 282 -27.32 5.78 -9.16
C PHE A 282 -26.60 6.49 -10.31
N ASP A 283 -26.97 7.73 -10.54
CA ASP A 283 -26.23 8.61 -11.45
C ASP A 283 -24.81 8.87 -10.91
N PRO A 284 -23.76 8.93 -11.74
CA PRO A 284 -22.40 9.25 -11.28
C PRO A 284 -22.29 10.54 -10.47
N MET A 285 -23.19 11.51 -10.70
CA MET A 285 -23.21 12.79 -9.99
C MET A 285 -24.22 12.83 -8.83
N TYR A 286 -24.82 11.68 -8.47
CA TYR A 286 -25.87 11.60 -7.45
C TYR A 286 -25.44 12.19 -6.10
N PHE A 287 -24.19 11.92 -5.69
CA PHE A 287 -23.59 12.43 -4.46
C PHE A 287 -22.65 13.61 -4.73
N SER A 288 -23.15 14.62 -5.49
CA SER A 288 -22.36 15.83 -5.80
C SER A 288 -21.93 16.55 -4.52
N THR A 289 -20.61 16.74 -4.36
CA THR A 289 -20.04 17.44 -3.19
C THR A 289 -20.49 18.89 -3.14
N ARG A 290 -20.70 19.52 -4.29
CA ARG A 290 -21.19 20.88 -4.39
C ARG A 290 -22.62 21.01 -3.86
N GLN A 291 -23.52 20.09 -4.22
CA GLN A 291 -24.91 20.09 -3.74
C GLN A 291 -24.94 19.80 -2.22
N MET A 292 -24.12 18.85 -1.75
CA MET A 292 -24.03 18.49 -0.33
C MET A 292 -23.34 19.56 0.54
N ALA A 293 -22.60 20.49 -0.08
CA ALA A 293 -22.04 21.66 0.61
C ALA A 293 -23.06 22.79 0.83
N ASP A 294 -24.23 22.71 0.20
CA ASP A 294 -25.28 23.70 0.32
C ASP A 294 -26.18 23.40 1.54
N LYS A 295 -26.12 24.25 2.54
CA LYS A 295 -26.95 24.12 3.76
C LYS A 295 -28.45 24.17 3.48
N GLY A 296 -28.86 24.89 2.43
CA GLY A 296 -30.26 24.98 2.03
C GLY A 296 -30.82 23.66 1.52
N LYS A 297 -29.95 22.70 1.17
CA LYS A 297 -30.30 21.38 0.64
C LYS A 297 -30.21 20.26 1.69
N LYS A 298 -30.31 20.58 3.00
CA LYS A 298 -30.22 19.57 4.08
C LYS A 298 -31.18 18.40 3.84
N SER A 299 -32.45 18.67 3.63
CA SER A 299 -33.48 17.64 3.44
C SER A 299 -33.22 16.78 2.19
N GLU A 300 -32.82 17.38 1.06
CA GLU A 300 -32.45 16.66 -0.16
C GLU A 300 -31.22 15.76 0.07
N THR A 301 -30.21 16.28 0.77
CA THR A 301 -29.01 15.53 1.11
C THR A 301 -29.33 14.31 1.97
N ILE A 302 -30.11 14.49 3.04
CA ILE A 302 -30.52 13.39 3.93
C ILE A 302 -31.34 12.35 3.16
N GLN A 303 -32.25 12.78 2.29
CA GLN A 303 -33.02 11.86 1.46
C GLN A 303 -32.12 11.01 0.53
N LYS A 304 -31.12 11.61 -0.12
CA LYS A 304 -30.18 10.90 -0.98
C LYS A 304 -29.37 9.86 -0.19
N LEU A 305 -28.92 10.20 1.01
CA LEU A 305 -28.17 9.29 1.86
C LEU A 305 -29.04 8.14 2.38
N ASN A 306 -30.29 8.41 2.76
CA ASN A 306 -31.25 7.36 3.12
C ASN A 306 -31.54 6.42 1.92
N THR A 307 -31.67 6.96 0.71
CA THR A 307 -31.83 6.12 -0.51
C THR A 307 -30.68 5.15 -0.71
N LEU A 308 -29.43 5.55 -0.40
CA LEU A 308 -28.27 4.65 -0.42
C LEU A 308 -28.41 3.55 0.63
N ALA A 309 -28.74 3.90 1.87
CA ALA A 309 -28.91 2.93 2.97
C ALA A 309 -30.04 1.92 2.67
N ASP A 310 -31.18 2.40 2.16
CA ASP A 310 -32.33 1.55 1.79
C ASP A 310 -31.99 0.62 0.62
N SER A 311 -31.22 1.10 -0.36
CA SER A 311 -30.75 0.27 -1.46
C SER A 311 -29.80 -0.82 -1.00
N TYR A 312 -28.93 -0.50 -0.01
CA TYR A 312 -28.04 -1.48 0.61
C TYR A 312 -28.83 -2.53 1.41
N GLU A 313 -29.82 -2.11 2.18
CA GLU A 313 -30.70 -3.02 2.91
C GLU A 313 -31.45 -3.98 1.97
N LYS A 314 -32.01 -3.45 0.88
CA LYS A 314 -32.67 -4.27 -0.16
C LYS A 314 -31.72 -5.29 -0.75
N TRP A 315 -30.46 -4.90 -1.00
CA TRP A 315 -29.45 -5.83 -1.51
C TRP A 315 -29.13 -6.94 -0.49
N ILE A 316 -28.94 -6.59 0.79
CA ILE A 316 -28.70 -7.57 1.86
C ILE A 316 -29.84 -8.60 1.90
N ASN A 317 -31.11 -8.12 1.91
CA ASN A 317 -32.28 -8.99 2.04
C ASN A 317 -32.51 -9.86 0.77
N ASN A 318 -32.37 -9.28 -0.41
CA ASN A 318 -32.68 -9.99 -1.65
C ASN A 318 -31.51 -10.85 -2.15
N THR A 319 -30.28 -10.39 -2.02
CA THR A 319 -29.10 -11.07 -2.58
C THR A 319 -28.44 -12.02 -1.59
N LEU A 320 -28.31 -11.62 -0.32
CA LEU A 320 -27.68 -12.47 0.69
C LEU A 320 -28.68 -13.37 1.40
N VAL A 321 -29.67 -12.79 2.09
CA VAL A 321 -30.67 -13.58 2.85
C VAL A 321 -31.50 -14.44 1.91
N GLY A 322 -31.90 -13.93 0.76
CA GLY A 322 -32.65 -14.66 -0.27
C GLY A 322 -31.81 -15.60 -1.13
N SER A 323 -30.51 -15.74 -0.88
CA SER A 323 -29.64 -16.62 -1.67
C SER A 323 -29.98 -18.09 -1.45
N PRO A 324 -30.08 -18.91 -2.53
CA PRO A 324 -30.25 -20.37 -2.41
C PRO A 324 -29.16 -21.04 -1.58
N ARG A 325 -27.95 -20.47 -1.49
CA ARG A 325 -26.84 -20.96 -0.65
C ARG A 325 -27.20 -20.99 0.84
N MET A 326 -28.09 -20.12 1.30
CA MET A 326 -28.54 -20.10 2.70
C MET A 326 -29.38 -21.34 3.09
N ASN A 327 -29.85 -22.12 2.12
CA ASN A 327 -30.51 -23.39 2.36
C ASN A 327 -29.53 -24.51 2.75
N ASP A 328 -28.23 -24.36 2.48
CA ASP A 328 -27.21 -25.25 3.04
C ASP A 328 -26.89 -24.85 4.48
N SER A 329 -27.20 -25.71 5.42
CA SER A 329 -27.01 -25.44 6.85
C SER A 329 -25.54 -25.24 7.21
N LYS A 330 -24.63 -26.01 6.61
CA LYS A 330 -23.17 -25.86 6.86
C LYS A 330 -22.65 -24.52 6.40
N PHE A 331 -23.10 -24.07 5.24
CA PHE A 331 -22.76 -22.77 4.71
C PHE A 331 -23.37 -21.64 5.54
N SER A 332 -24.69 -21.71 5.81
CA SER A 332 -25.41 -20.66 6.53
C SER A 332 -24.89 -20.44 7.94
N GLU A 333 -24.58 -21.52 8.69
CA GLU A 333 -24.06 -21.44 10.06
C GLU A 333 -22.61 -20.92 10.12
N LYS A 334 -21.73 -21.39 9.23
CA LYS A 334 -20.30 -21.08 9.32
C LYS A 334 -19.94 -19.73 8.69
N ILE A 335 -20.60 -19.36 7.60
CA ILE A 335 -20.19 -18.25 6.74
C ILE A 335 -21.33 -17.28 6.48
N GLY A 336 -22.46 -17.77 5.98
CA GLY A 336 -23.56 -16.94 5.50
C GLY A 336 -24.06 -15.94 6.53
N ASN A 337 -24.34 -16.39 7.75
CA ASN A 337 -24.79 -15.51 8.84
C ASN A 337 -23.73 -14.51 9.27
N THR A 338 -22.46 -14.88 9.26
CA THR A 338 -21.35 -13.97 9.59
C THR A 338 -21.27 -12.83 8.58
N VAL A 339 -21.32 -13.13 7.28
CA VAL A 339 -21.31 -12.14 6.20
C VAL A 339 -22.52 -11.21 6.32
N ILE A 340 -23.72 -11.77 6.47
CA ILE A 340 -24.96 -10.98 6.63
C ILE A 340 -24.87 -10.06 7.84
N ASN A 341 -24.34 -10.53 8.96
CA ASN A 341 -24.19 -9.72 10.18
C ASN A 341 -23.19 -8.58 9.98
N HIS A 342 -22.06 -8.79 9.29
CA HIS A 342 -21.13 -7.71 8.96
C HIS A 342 -21.78 -6.65 8.06
N CYS A 343 -22.56 -7.08 7.06
CA CYS A 343 -23.30 -6.15 6.20
C CYS A 343 -24.37 -5.36 6.98
N ARG A 344 -25.11 -6.01 7.88
CA ARG A 344 -26.11 -5.36 8.74
C ARG A 344 -25.50 -4.40 9.74
N ASP A 345 -24.34 -4.72 10.30
CA ASP A 345 -23.63 -3.81 11.20
C ASP A 345 -23.14 -2.56 10.46
N ALA A 346 -22.57 -2.73 9.27
CA ALA A 346 -22.18 -1.59 8.42
C ALA A 346 -23.41 -0.73 8.07
N LEU A 347 -24.53 -1.32 7.69
CA LEU A 347 -25.78 -0.61 7.42
C LEU A 347 -26.27 0.17 8.64
N ARG A 348 -26.29 -0.47 9.83
CA ARG A 348 -26.66 0.19 11.09
C ARG A 348 -25.80 1.44 11.33
N ARG A 349 -24.49 1.29 11.23
CA ARG A 349 -23.53 2.38 11.44
C ARG A 349 -23.69 3.51 10.40
N ILE A 350 -23.96 3.17 9.14
CA ILE A 350 -24.28 4.16 8.09
C ILE A 350 -25.54 4.95 8.46
N ARG A 351 -26.62 4.28 8.88
CA ARG A 351 -27.86 4.93 9.30
C ARG A 351 -27.69 5.82 10.55
N GLU A 352 -26.89 5.36 11.52
CA GLU A 352 -26.55 6.17 12.68
C GLU A 352 -25.77 7.43 12.29
N GLY A 353 -24.84 7.33 11.33
CA GLY A 353 -24.13 8.48 10.77
C GLY A 353 -25.08 9.46 10.05
N ILE A 354 -26.05 8.97 9.29
CA ILE A 354 -27.09 9.80 8.66
C ILE A 354 -27.92 10.52 9.74
N HIS A 355 -28.35 9.79 10.77
CA HIS A 355 -29.13 10.35 11.88
C HIS A 355 -28.37 11.47 12.61
N ILE A 356 -27.05 11.31 12.82
CA ILE A 356 -26.21 12.33 13.45
C ILE A 356 -26.22 13.63 12.65
N ILE A 357 -25.99 13.57 11.33
CA ILE A 357 -26.00 14.78 10.50
C ILE A 357 -27.41 15.36 10.29
N GLU A 358 -28.46 14.57 10.49
CA GLU A 358 -29.83 15.02 10.44
C GLU A 358 -30.21 15.82 11.71
N THR A 359 -29.79 15.31 12.89
CA THR A 359 -30.26 15.80 14.20
C THR A 359 -29.30 16.77 14.90
N ASP A 360 -27.99 16.70 14.60
CA ASP A 360 -26.96 17.58 15.17
C ASP A 360 -26.49 18.61 14.14
N ASP A 361 -26.87 19.86 14.32
CA ASP A 361 -26.53 20.96 13.41
C ASP A 361 -25.01 21.21 13.33
N ILE A 362 -24.27 20.97 14.41
CA ILE A 362 -22.81 21.09 14.41
C ILE A 362 -22.21 20.04 13.47
N SER A 363 -22.67 18.80 13.57
CA SER A 363 -22.23 17.71 12.67
C SER A 363 -22.65 17.96 11.23
N PHE A 364 -23.84 18.55 11.00
CA PHE A 364 -24.25 18.94 9.65
C PHE A 364 -23.37 20.07 9.10
N ASP A 365 -23.01 21.05 9.93
CA ASP A 365 -22.06 22.10 9.54
C ASP A 365 -20.66 21.55 9.21
N ALA A 366 -20.18 20.58 9.98
CA ALA A 366 -18.93 19.88 9.68
C ALA A 366 -19.02 19.07 8.38
N PHE A 367 -20.16 18.43 8.12
CA PHE A 367 -20.43 17.69 6.90
C PHE A 367 -20.48 18.60 5.66
N THR A 368 -21.10 19.77 5.77
CA THR A 368 -21.11 20.76 4.68
C THR A 368 -19.73 21.34 4.43
N PHE A 369 -18.94 21.60 5.50
CA PHE A 369 -17.55 22.02 5.36
C PHE A 369 -16.71 20.97 4.62
N MET A 370 -16.80 19.71 5.03
CA MET A 370 -16.14 18.59 4.36
C MET A 370 -16.43 18.58 2.86
N ASN A 371 -17.71 18.62 2.49
CA ASN A 371 -18.12 18.61 1.07
C ASN A 371 -17.58 19.83 0.32
N LYS A 372 -17.60 21.01 0.95
CA LYS A 372 -17.04 22.23 0.36
C LYS A 372 -15.54 22.15 0.15
N VAL A 373 -14.80 21.56 1.11
CA VAL A 373 -13.35 21.35 1.01
C VAL A 373 -13.01 20.43 -0.15
N ILE A 374 -13.68 19.29 -0.27
CA ILE A 374 -13.42 18.32 -1.35
C ILE A 374 -13.82 18.88 -2.73
N PHE A 375 -14.91 19.63 -2.82
CA PHE A 375 -15.28 20.39 -4.02
C PHE A 375 -14.16 21.38 -4.40
N MET A 376 -13.67 22.17 -3.43
CA MET A 376 -12.59 23.13 -3.67
C MET A 376 -11.27 22.46 -4.01
N GLN A 377 -10.93 21.34 -3.38
CA GLN A 377 -9.75 20.53 -3.72
C GLN A 377 -9.75 20.08 -5.18
N ASN A 378 -10.89 19.57 -5.66
CA ASN A 378 -11.03 19.16 -7.06
C ASN A 378 -10.94 20.38 -8.00
N SER A 379 -11.59 21.49 -7.64
CA SER A 379 -11.52 22.74 -8.39
C SER A 379 -10.09 23.29 -8.48
N ILE A 380 -9.34 23.27 -7.38
CA ILE A 380 -7.93 23.66 -7.32
C ILE A 380 -7.09 22.77 -8.23
N LYS A 381 -7.30 21.44 -8.18
CA LYS A 381 -6.60 20.49 -9.06
C LYS A 381 -6.82 20.81 -10.54
N ASN A 382 -8.06 21.09 -10.94
CA ASN A 382 -8.43 21.39 -12.32
C ASN A 382 -7.92 22.77 -12.75
N TYR A 383 -8.01 23.75 -11.84
CA TYR A 383 -7.46 25.10 -12.04
C TYR A 383 -5.94 25.04 -12.27
N ALA A 384 -5.19 24.36 -11.38
CA ALA A 384 -3.75 24.23 -11.51
C ALA A 384 -3.34 23.56 -12.84
N LYS A 385 -4.09 22.55 -13.28
CA LYS A 385 -3.84 21.87 -14.56
C LYS A 385 -4.05 22.78 -15.77
N LYS A 386 -5.02 23.70 -15.73
CA LYS A 386 -5.30 24.67 -16.81
C LYS A 386 -4.36 25.86 -16.76
N HIS A 387 -4.15 26.41 -15.58
CA HIS A 387 -3.28 27.54 -15.36
C HIS A 387 -1.83 27.23 -15.74
N GLY A 388 -1.34 26.05 -15.41
CA GLY A 388 -0.03 25.55 -15.87
C GLY A 388 0.09 25.38 -17.40
N LYS A 389 -1.03 25.42 -18.15
CA LYS A 389 -1.08 25.42 -19.62
C LYS A 389 -1.27 26.83 -20.22
N GLY A 390 -1.14 27.90 -19.41
CA GLY A 390 -1.19 29.28 -19.87
C GLY A 390 -2.60 29.91 -19.91
N VAL A 391 -3.63 29.24 -19.39
CA VAL A 391 -4.96 29.84 -19.24
C VAL A 391 -4.96 30.79 -18.06
N VAL A 392 -5.10 32.09 -18.30
CA VAL A 392 -5.10 33.13 -17.28
C VAL A 392 -6.52 33.53 -16.94
N CYS A 393 -6.99 33.12 -15.77
CA CYS A 393 -8.22 33.62 -15.14
C CYS A 393 -8.03 33.56 -13.61
N SER A 394 -8.78 34.36 -12.87
CA SER A 394 -8.75 34.24 -11.41
C SER A 394 -9.41 32.94 -10.96
N PHE A 395 -8.98 32.37 -9.82
CA PHE A 395 -9.59 31.17 -9.26
C PHE A 395 -11.09 31.35 -8.99
N ARG A 396 -11.50 32.55 -8.59
CA ARG A 396 -12.91 32.89 -8.32
C ARG A 396 -13.76 32.80 -9.58
N GLU A 397 -13.24 33.22 -10.73
CA GLU A 397 -13.92 33.08 -12.04
C GLU A 397 -13.96 31.61 -12.47
N PHE A 398 -12.87 30.86 -12.23
CA PHE A 398 -12.79 29.45 -12.58
C PHE A 398 -13.81 28.60 -11.81
N VAL A 399 -14.04 28.90 -10.54
CA VAL A 399 -14.98 28.18 -9.66
C VAL A 399 -16.43 28.61 -9.85
N ASN A 400 -16.74 29.32 -10.94
CA ASN A 400 -18.12 29.69 -11.27
C ASN A 400 -19.03 28.46 -11.23
N PRO A 401 -20.24 28.59 -10.65
CA PRO A 401 -21.28 27.53 -10.61
C PRO A 401 -21.57 26.82 -11.93
N ASP A 402 -21.44 27.50 -13.02
CA ASP A 402 -21.79 26.96 -14.34
C ASP A 402 -20.65 26.20 -15.05
N ASN A 403 -19.49 26.07 -14.40
CA ASN A 403 -18.38 25.32 -14.95
C ASN A 403 -18.49 23.80 -14.61
N PRO A 404 -18.88 22.94 -15.58
CA PRO A 404 -19.08 21.51 -15.32
C PRO A 404 -17.76 20.77 -14.96
N GLU A 405 -16.61 21.33 -15.29
CA GLU A 405 -15.31 20.71 -15.00
C GLU A 405 -15.00 20.67 -13.51
N ASN A 406 -15.67 21.47 -12.70
CA ASN A 406 -15.50 21.50 -11.25
C ASN A 406 -16.43 20.54 -10.51
N GLU A 407 -17.30 19.84 -11.22
CA GLU A 407 -18.18 18.84 -10.62
C GLU A 407 -17.37 17.65 -10.11
N PHE A 408 -17.59 17.31 -8.85
CA PHE A 408 -17.07 16.11 -8.20
C PHE A 408 -18.18 15.49 -7.36
N ALA A 409 -18.31 14.18 -7.43
CA ALA A 409 -19.24 13.43 -6.62
C ALA A 409 -18.53 12.29 -5.89
N TRP A 410 -19.01 12.03 -4.68
CA TRP A 410 -18.58 10.86 -3.94
C TRP A 410 -19.01 9.58 -4.66
N ARG A 411 -18.11 8.61 -4.72
CA ARG A 411 -18.51 7.23 -5.00
C ARG A 411 -19.32 6.70 -3.81
N PRO A 412 -20.32 5.84 -4.05
CA PRO A 412 -21.19 5.34 -2.98
C PRO A 412 -20.44 4.75 -1.78
N PHE A 413 -19.35 4.01 -2.01
CA PHE A 413 -18.56 3.45 -0.91
C PHE A 413 -17.83 4.52 -0.10
N GLN A 414 -17.39 5.62 -0.73
CA GLN A 414 -16.67 6.69 -0.05
C GLN A 414 -17.55 7.39 0.96
N ILE A 415 -18.75 7.82 0.52
CA ILE A 415 -19.69 8.50 1.41
C ILE A 415 -20.24 7.55 2.48
N ALA A 416 -20.48 6.27 2.16
CA ALA A 416 -20.90 5.27 3.12
C ALA A 416 -19.83 5.03 4.21
N PHE A 417 -18.55 4.95 3.82
CA PHE A 417 -17.44 4.83 4.76
C PHE A 417 -17.33 6.04 5.69
N ILE A 418 -17.49 7.25 5.16
CA ILE A 418 -17.49 8.48 5.98
C ILE A 418 -18.62 8.40 7.00
N LEU A 419 -19.87 8.16 6.57
CA LEU A 419 -21.03 8.05 7.44
C LEU A 419 -20.84 7.01 8.55
N MET A 420 -20.32 5.84 8.22
CA MET A 420 -20.06 4.76 9.17
C MET A 420 -19.13 5.18 10.32
N ASN A 421 -18.20 6.10 10.07
CA ASN A 421 -17.22 6.55 11.05
C ASN A 421 -17.68 7.74 11.89
N LEU A 422 -18.78 8.43 11.53
CA LEU A 422 -19.17 9.68 12.18
C LEU A 422 -19.49 9.52 13.67
N LYS A 423 -20.16 8.42 14.05
CA LYS A 423 -20.56 8.20 15.46
C LYS A 423 -19.35 8.15 16.39
N GLY A 424 -18.32 7.37 16.04
CA GLY A 424 -17.09 7.27 16.83
C GLY A 424 -16.25 8.55 16.84
N ILE A 425 -16.45 9.47 15.88
CA ILE A 425 -15.78 10.78 15.86
C ILE A 425 -16.56 11.81 16.67
N VAL A 426 -17.87 11.89 16.46
CA VAL A 426 -18.74 12.89 17.07
C VAL A 426 -18.98 12.62 18.56
N ASN A 427 -19.07 11.34 18.94
CA ASN A 427 -19.28 10.88 20.31
C ASN A 427 -18.02 10.22 20.87
N PRO A 428 -17.11 10.97 21.51
CA PRO A 428 -15.78 10.45 21.89
C PRO A 428 -15.84 9.27 22.88
N LYS A 429 -16.91 9.11 23.64
CA LYS A 429 -17.12 8.01 24.61
C LYS A 429 -17.87 6.81 24.03
N ASP A 430 -18.27 6.86 22.76
CA ASP A 430 -18.98 5.75 22.11
C ASP A 430 -18.02 4.57 21.87
N PRO A 431 -18.47 3.33 22.16
CA PRO A 431 -17.64 2.12 21.93
C PRO A 431 -17.17 1.95 20.49
N GLU A 432 -17.87 2.51 19.50
CA GLU A 432 -17.44 2.46 18.09
C GLU A 432 -16.14 3.23 17.81
N ARG A 433 -15.76 4.13 18.73
CA ARG A 433 -14.46 4.80 18.65
C ARG A 433 -13.29 3.83 18.81
N ASP A 434 -13.49 2.73 19.57
CA ASP A 434 -12.49 1.68 19.76
C ASP A 434 -12.38 0.68 18.60
N ILE A 435 -13.32 0.70 17.66
CA ILE A 435 -13.27 -0.13 16.46
C ILE A 435 -12.23 0.47 15.50
N VAL A 436 -11.33 -0.38 15.00
CA VAL A 436 -10.45 -0.01 13.88
C VAL A 436 -11.19 -0.28 12.57
N ASP A 437 -11.47 0.77 11.82
CA ASP A 437 -12.16 0.65 10.54
C ASP A 437 -11.15 0.49 9.40
N LEU A 438 -11.17 -0.69 8.79
CA LEU A 438 -10.29 -1.08 7.69
C LEU A 438 -10.97 -0.79 6.36
N LEU A 439 -10.51 0.24 5.66
CA LEU A 439 -10.96 0.54 4.30
C LEU A 439 -10.20 -0.34 3.29
N TYR A 440 -10.89 -1.35 2.78
CA TYR A 440 -10.39 -2.22 1.73
C TYR A 440 -10.95 -1.82 0.37
N PHE A 441 -10.08 -1.46 -0.54
CA PHE A 441 -10.43 -1.23 -1.93
C PHE A 441 -9.16 -1.39 -2.79
N PRO A 442 -9.27 -1.97 -4.01
CA PRO A 442 -8.12 -2.09 -4.91
C PRO A 442 -7.44 -0.74 -5.17
N THR A 443 -6.15 -0.79 -5.49
CA THR A 443 -5.34 0.39 -5.80
C THR A 443 -5.96 1.18 -6.96
N GLY A 444 -5.98 2.52 -6.86
CA GLY A 444 -6.64 3.39 -7.84
C GLY A 444 -8.16 3.53 -7.66
N GLY A 445 -8.78 2.79 -6.74
CA GLY A 445 -10.22 2.83 -6.50
C GLY A 445 -10.76 4.06 -5.77
N GLY A 446 -9.89 4.97 -5.26
CA GLY A 446 -10.30 6.21 -4.61
C GLY A 446 -10.43 6.12 -3.08
N LYS A 447 -9.67 5.23 -2.41
CA LYS A 447 -9.58 5.16 -0.93
C LYS A 447 -9.19 6.50 -0.33
N THR A 448 -8.22 7.18 -0.95
CA THR A 448 -7.66 8.45 -0.48
C THR A 448 -8.73 9.52 -0.29
N GLU A 449 -9.64 9.67 -1.25
CA GLU A 449 -10.72 10.67 -1.14
C GLU A 449 -11.61 10.41 0.07
N ALA A 450 -11.91 9.16 0.40
CA ALA A 450 -12.75 8.83 1.55
C ALA A 450 -12.11 9.27 2.86
N TYR A 451 -10.82 8.99 3.08
CA TYR A 451 -10.18 9.43 4.32
C TYR A 451 -9.83 10.93 4.31
N LEU A 452 -9.57 11.58 3.16
CA LEU A 452 -9.44 13.04 3.10
C LEU A 452 -10.75 13.74 3.48
N GLY A 453 -11.90 13.20 3.05
CA GLY A 453 -13.20 13.67 3.51
C GLY A 453 -13.36 13.52 5.02
N LEU A 454 -13.04 12.35 5.56
CA LEU A 454 -13.13 12.10 6.99
C LEU A 454 -12.22 13.05 7.81
N MET A 455 -11.01 13.33 7.29
CA MET A 455 -10.09 14.32 7.88
C MET A 455 -10.72 15.72 7.92
N ALA A 456 -11.27 16.18 6.81
CA ALA A 456 -11.92 17.50 6.73
C ALA A 456 -13.12 17.60 7.69
N PHE A 457 -13.93 16.54 7.78
CA PHE A 457 -15.02 16.46 8.75
C PHE A 457 -14.51 16.55 10.18
N THR A 458 -13.50 15.77 10.55
CA THR A 458 -12.95 15.72 11.91
C THR A 458 -12.40 17.07 12.34
N ILE A 459 -11.66 17.77 11.46
CA ILE A 459 -11.13 19.13 11.72
C ILE A 459 -12.28 20.10 12.01
N ALA A 460 -13.30 20.11 11.17
CA ALA A 460 -14.44 21.01 11.34
C ALA A 460 -15.23 20.69 12.60
N ASN A 461 -15.54 19.41 12.86
CA ASN A 461 -16.26 18.96 14.03
C ASN A 461 -15.55 19.34 15.33
N ARG A 462 -14.21 19.14 15.39
CA ARG A 462 -13.38 19.55 16.54
C ARG A 462 -13.50 21.04 16.82
N ARG A 463 -13.31 21.87 15.79
CA ARG A 463 -13.30 23.35 15.94
C ARG A 463 -14.68 23.94 16.21
N LEU A 464 -15.73 23.39 15.60
CA LEU A 464 -17.11 23.85 15.83
C LEU A 464 -17.63 23.52 17.24
N ARG A 465 -17.05 22.54 17.91
CA ARG A 465 -17.37 22.15 19.30
C ARG A 465 -16.48 22.84 20.33
N ALA A 466 -15.63 23.79 19.92
CA ALA A 466 -14.82 24.56 20.85
C ALA A 466 -15.70 25.45 21.73
N SER A 467 -15.40 25.50 23.04
CA SER A 467 -16.03 26.33 24.04
C SER A 467 -14.97 27.05 24.86
N ASP A 468 -15.28 28.26 25.31
CA ASP A 468 -14.40 29.06 26.20
C ASP A 468 -14.18 28.39 27.57
N THR A 469 -14.99 27.38 27.90
CA THR A 469 -14.89 26.63 29.17
C THR A 469 -14.13 25.29 29.01
N ASP A 470 -13.65 24.97 27.79
CA ASP A 470 -12.92 23.74 27.56
C ASP A 470 -11.55 23.80 28.27
N GLU A 471 -11.17 22.68 28.92
CA GLU A 471 -9.83 22.49 29.50
C GLU A 471 -8.77 22.48 28.41
N TYR A 472 -9.11 21.92 27.24
CA TYR A 472 -8.22 21.77 26.08
C TYR A 472 -8.64 22.74 24.98
N ASN A 473 -7.67 23.47 24.44
CA ASN A 473 -7.91 24.29 23.25
C ASN A 473 -8.16 23.39 22.02
N ARG A 474 -9.30 23.59 21.35
CA ARG A 474 -9.74 22.83 20.17
C ARG A 474 -9.45 23.53 18.85
N ASP A 475 -9.09 24.80 18.87
CA ASP A 475 -8.85 25.61 17.67
C ASP A 475 -7.50 25.29 17.02
N GLY A 476 -6.48 25.07 17.84
CA GLY A 476 -5.11 24.71 17.39
C GLY A 476 -4.71 23.27 17.70
N GLY A 477 -3.44 22.99 17.51
CA GLY A 477 -2.84 21.67 17.76
C GLY A 477 -3.16 20.62 16.71
N VAL A 478 -2.42 19.52 16.80
CA VAL A 478 -2.55 18.39 15.87
C VAL A 478 -3.89 17.69 16.10
N THR A 479 -4.69 17.64 15.06
CA THR A 479 -5.98 16.95 15.05
C THR A 479 -5.83 15.55 14.48
N ILE A 480 -4.96 15.39 13.47
CA ILE A 480 -4.83 14.17 12.67
C ILE A 480 -3.37 13.80 12.51
N ILE A 481 -3.09 12.52 12.74
CA ILE A 481 -1.83 11.88 12.38
C ILE A 481 -2.08 10.96 11.20
N LEU A 482 -1.50 11.26 10.05
CA LEU A 482 -1.55 10.45 8.84
C LEU A 482 -0.18 9.83 8.62
N ARG A 483 -0.14 8.49 8.50
CA ARG A 483 1.09 7.71 8.47
C ARG A 483 1.21 6.89 7.20
N TYR A 484 2.45 6.87 6.67
CA TYR A 484 2.88 6.05 5.56
C TYR A 484 4.14 5.28 5.91
N THR A 485 4.44 4.21 5.18
CA THR A 485 5.78 3.66 5.15
C THR A 485 6.67 4.54 4.27
N LEU A 486 7.94 4.72 4.65
CA LEU A 486 8.87 5.67 3.99
C LEU A 486 8.93 5.51 2.46
N ARG A 487 8.95 4.26 1.98
CA ARG A 487 9.06 3.95 0.54
C ARG A 487 7.84 4.31 -0.31
N LEU A 488 6.68 4.54 0.32
CA LEU A 488 5.42 4.74 -0.39
C LEU A 488 4.85 6.15 -0.30
N LEU A 489 5.48 7.04 0.44
CA LEU A 489 5.07 8.44 0.46
C LEU A 489 5.47 9.12 -0.86
N THR A 490 4.70 8.88 -1.92
CA THR A 490 4.95 9.45 -3.23
C THR A 490 4.67 10.94 -3.26
N THR A 491 5.32 11.66 -4.16
CA THR A 491 5.05 13.09 -4.43
C THR A 491 3.56 13.31 -4.73
N GLN A 492 2.94 12.36 -5.43
CA GLN A 492 1.50 12.44 -5.78
C GLN A 492 0.59 12.39 -4.54
N GLN A 493 0.91 11.57 -3.55
CA GLN A 493 0.11 11.49 -2.31
C GLN A 493 0.27 12.77 -1.49
N ARG A 494 1.51 13.27 -1.33
CA ARG A 494 1.78 14.56 -0.68
C ARG A 494 1.02 15.70 -1.34
N ASP A 495 1.06 15.79 -2.66
CA ASP A 495 0.34 16.80 -3.45
C ASP A 495 -1.18 16.75 -3.21
N ARG A 496 -1.78 15.55 -3.16
CA ARG A 496 -3.22 15.39 -2.91
C ARG A 496 -3.63 15.87 -1.52
N ILE A 497 -2.87 15.52 -0.49
CA ILE A 497 -3.14 15.91 0.90
C ILE A 497 -2.93 17.42 1.05
N THR A 498 -1.84 17.95 0.51
CA THR A 498 -1.54 19.39 0.56
C THR A 498 -2.63 20.21 -0.13
N LYS A 499 -3.15 19.77 -1.27
CA LYS A 499 -4.28 20.43 -1.94
C LYS A 499 -5.54 20.43 -1.09
N MET A 500 -5.81 19.35 -0.34
CA MET A 500 -6.93 19.32 0.60
C MET A 500 -6.74 20.34 1.74
N VAL A 501 -5.53 20.42 2.31
CA VAL A 501 -5.22 21.38 3.37
C VAL A 501 -5.37 22.82 2.88
N VAL A 502 -4.82 23.12 1.70
CA VAL A 502 -4.95 24.45 1.08
C VAL A 502 -6.41 24.79 0.77
N ALA A 503 -7.20 23.82 0.32
CA ALA A 503 -8.64 23.98 0.11
C ALA A 503 -9.39 24.24 1.44
N ALA A 504 -9.05 23.51 2.50
CA ALA A 504 -9.64 23.67 3.81
C ALA A 504 -9.31 25.05 4.41
N GLU A 505 -8.05 25.50 4.31
CA GLU A 505 -7.64 26.82 4.76
C GLU A 505 -8.33 27.93 3.95
N TYR A 506 -8.46 27.76 2.64
CA TYR A 506 -9.19 28.69 1.79
C TYR A 506 -10.66 28.82 2.22
N VAL A 507 -11.34 27.71 2.49
CA VAL A 507 -12.73 27.70 2.99
C VAL A 507 -12.83 28.31 4.38
N ARG A 508 -11.92 27.97 5.31
CA ARG A 508 -11.88 28.54 6.65
C ARG A 508 -11.80 30.08 6.62
N ARG A 509 -10.91 30.62 5.79
CA ARG A 509 -10.72 32.07 5.65
C ARG A 509 -11.94 32.78 5.11
N GLN A 510 -12.67 32.17 4.19
CA GLN A 510 -13.92 32.73 3.66
C GLN A 510 -15.05 32.76 4.68
N THR A 511 -14.99 31.92 5.70
CA THR A 511 -16.02 31.72 6.72
C THR A 511 -15.55 32.10 8.12
N TYR A 512 -14.44 32.87 8.22
CA TYR A 512 -13.85 33.30 9.48
C TYR A 512 -14.86 34.06 10.34
N PRO A 513 -14.93 33.84 11.69
CA PRO A 513 -14.10 32.94 12.49
C PRO A 513 -14.74 31.56 12.71
N LYS A 514 -15.76 31.17 11.97
CA LYS A 514 -16.61 29.99 12.24
C LYS A 514 -15.84 28.70 12.46
N PHE A 515 -14.77 28.45 11.68
CA PHE A 515 -13.93 27.25 11.78
C PHE A 515 -12.58 27.55 12.43
N GLY A 516 -12.58 28.41 13.44
CA GLY A 516 -11.44 28.73 14.26
C GLY A 516 -10.53 29.85 13.71
N LYS A 517 -9.62 30.30 14.56
CA LYS A 517 -8.67 31.39 14.28
C LYS A 517 -7.35 30.87 13.73
N GLU A 518 -6.88 29.72 14.24
CA GLU A 518 -5.62 29.12 13.83
C GLU A 518 -5.72 28.55 12.39
N PRO A 519 -4.66 28.68 11.56
CA PRO A 519 -4.64 28.13 10.22
C PRO A 519 -4.88 26.63 10.20
N ILE A 520 -5.52 26.12 9.14
CA ILE A 520 -5.51 24.68 8.85
C ILE A 520 -4.24 24.42 8.06
N SER A 521 -3.32 23.64 8.64
CA SER A 521 -1.95 23.45 8.13
C SER A 521 -1.49 22.00 8.22
N ILE A 522 -0.41 21.70 7.51
CA ILE A 522 0.21 20.38 7.49
C ILE A 522 1.70 20.47 7.77
N GLY A 523 2.21 19.54 8.58
CA GLY A 523 3.64 19.32 8.79
C GLY A 523 4.09 18.01 8.13
N PHE A 524 5.19 18.06 7.37
CA PHE A 524 5.83 16.86 6.82
C PHE A 524 6.90 16.37 7.80
N TRP A 525 6.48 15.52 8.72
CA TRP A 525 7.34 14.94 9.73
C TRP A 525 7.87 13.58 9.25
N VAL A 526 8.89 13.65 8.39
CA VAL A 526 9.48 12.53 7.66
C VAL A 526 10.99 12.46 7.90
N GLY A 527 11.66 11.38 7.48
CA GLY A 527 13.08 11.18 7.79
C GLY A 527 14.01 12.30 7.29
N GLY A 528 15.15 12.51 7.98
CA GLY A 528 16.11 13.58 7.72
C GLY A 528 16.73 13.62 6.33
N GLN A 529 16.65 12.53 5.58
CA GLN A 529 17.01 12.47 4.16
C GLN A 529 15.98 13.15 3.24
N VAL A 530 14.78 13.38 3.73
CA VAL A 530 13.66 13.96 2.97
C VAL A 530 13.43 15.41 3.36
N THR A 531 13.44 15.72 4.66
CA THR A 531 13.26 17.07 5.21
C THR A 531 14.25 17.33 6.35
N PRO A 532 14.78 18.56 6.50
CA PRO A 532 15.69 18.89 7.59
C PRO A 532 15.04 18.75 8.97
N ASN A 533 15.75 18.19 9.93
CA ASN A 533 15.26 18.09 11.30
C ASN A 533 15.46 19.41 12.08
N LYS A 534 16.58 20.12 11.84
CA LYS A 534 16.99 21.30 12.63
C LYS A 534 17.37 22.49 11.76
N PHE A 535 17.00 23.71 12.19
CA PHE A 535 17.38 24.94 11.52
C PHE A 535 18.89 25.23 11.53
N LYS A 536 19.61 24.70 12.50
CA LYS A 536 21.06 24.79 12.57
C LYS A 536 21.74 24.24 11.30
N SER A 537 21.17 23.18 10.72
CA SER A 537 21.69 22.61 9.47
C SER A 537 21.48 23.48 8.23
N LEU A 538 20.62 24.50 8.33
CA LEU A 538 20.32 25.46 7.25
C LEU A 538 21.16 26.75 7.30
N LYS A 539 21.96 26.95 8.37
CA LYS A 539 22.82 28.15 8.53
C LYS A 539 24.08 28.03 7.68
N GLU A 540 24.31 28.98 6.80
CA GLU A 540 25.48 29.01 5.91
C GLU A 540 26.79 29.24 6.67
N ASN A 541 26.74 29.92 7.82
CA ASN A 541 27.90 30.26 8.64
C ASN A 541 28.33 29.12 9.62
N SER A 542 27.77 27.94 9.49
CA SER A 542 28.06 26.78 10.36
C SER A 542 29.43 26.11 10.09
N GLY A 543 30.27 26.69 9.21
CA GLY A 543 31.54 26.11 8.76
C GLY A 543 31.40 25.01 7.69
N LYS A 544 30.18 24.70 7.28
CA LYS A 544 29.86 23.69 6.25
C LYS A 544 28.81 24.22 5.23
N PRO A 545 29.15 25.23 4.41
CA PRO A 545 28.18 25.87 3.51
C PRO A 545 27.58 24.91 2.48
N TYR A 546 28.33 23.90 2.04
CA TYR A 546 27.83 22.88 1.10
C TYR A 546 26.70 22.03 1.71
N GLU A 547 26.82 21.68 2.99
CA GLU A 547 25.79 20.91 3.72
C GLU A 547 24.51 21.75 3.86
N ALA A 548 24.61 23.01 4.25
CA ALA A 548 23.48 23.94 4.32
C ALA A 548 22.75 24.09 2.97
N THR A 549 23.48 24.19 1.89
CA THR A 549 22.90 24.26 0.52
C THR A 549 22.15 22.98 0.18
N ASN A 550 22.69 21.79 0.52
CA ASN A 550 22.00 20.52 0.27
C ASN A 550 20.74 20.39 1.10
N GLN A 551 20.76 20.77 2.38
CA GLN A 551 19.58 20.75 3.25
C GLN A 551 18.46 21.69 2.76
N ARG A 552 18.80 22.88 2.26
CA ARG A 552 17.82 23.80 1.60
C ARG A 552 17.22 23.19 0.35
N LYS A 553 18.01 22.47 -0.47
CA LYS A 553 17.50 21.75 -1.64
C LYS A 553 16.48 20.66 -1.28
N LEU A 554 16.60 20.01 -0.11
CA LEU A 554 15.58 19.08 0.36
C LEU A 554 14.23 19.78 0.56
N ILE A 555 14.22 20.97 1.15
CA ILE A 555 13.00 21.78 1.34
C ILE A 555 12.35 22.09 -0.01
N TYR A 556 13.11 22.61 -0.98
CA TYR A 556 12.57 22.98 -2.31
C TYR A 556 11.97 21.79 -3.05
N LYS A 557 12.55 20.59 -2.91
CA LYS A 557 12.06 19.36 -3.53
C LYS A 557 10.70 18.90 -2.97
N GLN A 558 10.32 19.32 -1.74
CA GLN A 558 9.05 18.86 -1.14
C GLN A 558 7.84 19.52 -1.78
N LEU A 559 8.00 20.76 -2.25
CA LEU A 559 6.91 21.54 -2.84
C LEU A 559 7.38 22.20 -4.14
N PRO A 560 7.54 21.44 -5.23
CA PRO A 560 8.07 21.95 -6.50
C PRO A 560 7.10 22.88 -7.25
N THR A 561 5.81 22.83 -6.89
CA THR A 561 4.76 23.66 -7.50
C THR A 561 3.82 24.18 -6.43
N CYS A 562 3.26 25.34 -6.66
CA CYS A 562 2.22 25.89 -5.79
C CYS A 562 1.01 24.95 -5.75
N PRO A 563 0.58 24.45 -4.58
CA PRO A 563 -0.53 23.50 -4.46
C PRO A 563 -1.87 24.11 -4.85
N PHE A 564 -1.97 25.45 -4.90
CA PHE A 564 -3.17 26.18 -5.28
C PHE A 564 -3.29 26.43 -6.77
N CYS A 565 -2.26 27.03 -7.41
CA CYS A 565 -2.36 27.44 -8.81
C CYS A 565 -1.49 26.60 -9.77
N GLY A 566 -0.63 25.73 -9.24
CA GLY A 566 0.22 24.85 -10.05
C GLY A 566 1.47 25.52 -10.62
N LYS A 567 1.72 26.81 -10.34
CA LYS A 567 2.93 27.51 -10.79
C LYS A 567 4.17 26.87 -10.17
N PRO A 568 5.25 26.62 -10.92
CA PRO A 568 6.52 26.18 -10.35
C PRO A 568 6.99 27.12 -9.24
N LEU A 569 7.47 26.56 -8.14
CA LEU A 569 8.11 27.29 -7.06
C LEU A 569 9.62 27.14 -7.18
N THR A 570 10.34 28.25 -7.12
CA THR A 570 11.79 28.33 -7.13
C THR A 570 12.29 28.74 -5.74
N GLU A 571 13.58 28.82 -5.57
CA GLU A 571 14.18 29.22 -4.28
C GLU A 571 13.69 30.58 -3.78
N SER A 572 13.30 31.48 -4.69
CA SER A 572 12.80 32.83 -4.35
C SER A 572 11.45 32.87 -3.66
N GLU A 573 10.67 31.81 -3.77
CA GLU A 573 9.37 31.67 -3.10
C GLU A 573 9.48 31.14 -1.66
N PHE A 574 10.67 30.66 -1.25
CA PHE A 574 10.93 30.12 0.07
C PHE A 574 11.71 31.13 0.92
N ASP A 575 11.07 31.77 1.86
CA ASP A 575 11.72 32.66 2.82
C ASP A 575 12.19 31.82 4.03
N ILE A 576 13.42 31.30 3.94
CA ILE A 576 14.04 30.49 4.97
C ILE A 576 14.77 31.41 5.96
N ASN A 577 14.33 31.47 7.20
CA ASN A 577 14.95 32.22 8.28
C ASN A 577 15.37 31.31 9.43
N PRO A 578 16.62 30.81 9.43
CA PRO A 578 17.11 29.92 10.49
C PRO A 578 17.16 30.58 11.87
N ASP A 579 17.30 31.91 11.96
CA ASP A 579 17.35 32.63 13.23
C ASP A 579 16.00 32.82 13.88
N ARG A 580 14.92 32.80 13.09
CA ARG A 580 13.52 32.80 13.55
C ARG A 580 12.85 31.44 13.51
N MET A 581 13.60 30.39 13.22
CA MET A 581 13.11 29.03 13.02
C MET A 581 11.84 28.97 12.15
N SER A 582 11.86 29.60 10.99
CA SER A 582 10.69 29.65 10.11
C SER A 582 11.06 29.41 8.65
N VAL A 583 10.16 28.72 7.95
CA VAL A 583 10.17 28.56 6.50
C VAL A 583 8.81 29.02 5.97
N GLU A 584 8.73 30.24 5.48
CA GLU A 584 7.51 30.77 4.87
C GLU A 584 7.56 30.57 3.35
N ILE A 585 6.54 29.91 2.81
CA ILE A 585 6.45 29.56 1.39
C ILE A 585 5.34 30.38 0.75
N TYR A 586 5.64 31.02 -0.35
CA TYR A 586 4.70 31.89 -1.05
C TYR A 586 4.59 31.46 -2.53
N CYS A 587 3.78 32.18 -3.30
CA CYS A 587 3.64 32.04 -4.74
C CYS A 587 3.96 33.37 -5.43
N SER A 588 4.64 33.32 -6.57
CA SER A 588 4.94 34.51 -7.39
C SER A 588 3.81 34.89 -8.37
N ASP A 589 2.71 34.14 -8.40
CA ASP A 589 1.58 34.42 -9.27
C ASP A 589 0.62 35.44 -8.65
N GLU A 590 0.39 36.57 -9.32
CA GLU A 590 -0.47 37.66 -8.83
C GLU A 590 -1.95 37.26 -8.69
N HIS A 591 -2.39 36.23 -9.38
CA HIS A 591 -3.75 35.68 -9.30
C HIS A 591 -3.93 34.63 -8.22
N CYS A 592 -2.81 34.24 -7.57
CA CYS A 592 -2.82 33.22 -6.54
C CYS A 592 -3.20 33.80 -5.17
N THR A 593 -3.96 33.04 -4.39
CA THR A 593 -4.31 33.39 -3.00
C THR A 593 -3.06 33.58 -2.12
N PHE A 594 -1.98 32.87 -2.41
CA PHE A 594 -0.72 32.88 -1.68
C PHE A 594 0.35 33.79 -2.30
N TYR A 595 -0.08 34.84 -3.02
CA TYR A 595 0.83 35.75 -3.72
C TYR A 595 1.74 36.50 -2.75
N LYS A 596 3.06 36.39 -2.95
CA LYS A 596 4.13 36.94 -2.10
C LYS A 596 4.05 38.45 -1.93
N TYR A 597 3.75 39.17 -3.01
CA TYR A 597 3.79 40.64 -3.07
C TYR A 597 2.40 41.27 -2.87
N SER A 598 1.46 40.54 -2.28
CA SER A 598 0.16 41.10 -1.88
C SER A 598 0.32 42.09 -0.72
N LYS A 599 -0.68 42.96 -0.49
CA LYS A 599 -0.67 43.90 0.66
C LYS A 599 -0.55 43.21 2.03
N LYS A 600 -1.04 42.00 2.14
CA LYS A 600 -0.95 41.12 3.31
C LYS A 600 -0.66 39.70 2.81
N PRO A 601 0.62 39.37 2.57
CA PRO A 601 0.97 38.08 2.04
C PRO A 601 0.60 36.98 3.04
N ILE A 602 0.14 35.85 2.51
CA ILE A 602 -0.25 34.68 3.27
C ILE A 602 0.65 33.54 2.85
N PRO A 603 1.41 32.92 3.75
CA PRO A 603 2.21 31.75 3.41
C PRO A 603 1.32 30.54 3.11
N ILE A 604 1.80 29.68 2.26
CA ILE A 604 1.22 28.33 2.04
C ILE A 604 1.34 27.57 3.35
N PRO A 605 0.26 26.96 3.88
CA PRO A 605 0.25 26.40 5.24
C PRO A 605 0.90 25.01 5.31
N VAL A 606 2.19 24.94 4.96
CA VAL A 606 3.01 23.70 4.92
C VAL A 606 4.29 23.93 5.69
N TYR A 607 4.59 23.07 6.66
CA TYR A 607 5.82 23.12 7.46
C TYR A 607 6.71 21.93 7.15
N LEU A 608 8.02 22.18 6.95
CA LEU A 608 8.96 21.24 6.39
C LEU A 608 10.18 20.96 7.27
N VAL A 609 10.33 21.64 8.40
CA VAL A 609 11.42 21.45 9.35
C VAL A 609 10.84 20.97 10.67
N ASP A 610 11.41 19.94 11.30
CA ASP A 610 10.86 19.36 12.51
C ASP A 610 10.69 20.37 13.63
N GLU A 611 11.72 21.19 13.90
CA GLU A 611 11.66 22.23 14.93
C GLU A 611 10.51 23.21 14.69
N GLU A 612 10.23 23.57 13.44
CA GLU A 612 9.08 24.41 13.08
C GLU A 612 7.74 23.66 13.29
N ILE A 613 7.69 22.39 12.92
CA ILE A 613 6.50 21.54 13.09
C ILE A 613 6.12 21.46 14.57
N TYR A 614 7.08 21.30 15.47
CA TYR A 614 6.83 21.29 16.93
C TYR A 614 6.34 22.64 17.43
N ALA A 615 6.92 23.73 16.97
CA ALA A 615 6.55 25.08 17.38
C ALA A 615 5.21 25.56 16.79
N LYS A 616 4.84 25.12 15.59
CA LYS A 616 3.57 25.55 14.93
C LYS A 616 2.41 24.61 15.19
N CYS A 617 2.63 23.39 15.68
CA CYS A 617 1.58 22.41 15.99
C CYS A 617 0.55 22.29 14.87
N PRO A 618 0.94 21.90 13.63
CA PRO A 618 0.03 21.91 12.48
C PRO A 618 -1.17 20.99 12.68
N THR A 619 -2.29 21.33 12.07
CA THR A 619 -3.55 20.59 12.18
C THR A 619 -3.40 19.11 11.76
N ILE A 620 -2.55 18.83 10.77
CA ILE A 620 -2.27 17.51 10.26
C ILE A 620 -0.76 17.25 10.30
N ILE A 621 -0.39 16.10 10.83
CA ILE A 621 0.96 15.57 10.69
C ILE A 621 0.95 14.46 9.63
N LEU A 622 1.75 14.63 8.60
CA LEU A 622 2.07 13.59 7.65
C LEU A 622 3.43 13.00 8.05
N SER A 623 3.44 11.75 8.48
CA SER A 623 4.64 11.12 9.01
C SER A 623 4.95 9.77 8.38
N THR A 624 6.21 9.37 8.49
CA THR A 624 6.61 7.98 8.29
C THR A 624 6.61 7.23 9.62
N VAL A 625 6.43 5.91 9.57
CA VAL A 625 6.38 5.08 10.79
C VAL A 625 7.68 5.15 11.59
N ASP A 626 8.83 5.28 10.93
CA ASP A 626 10.16 5.30 11.54
C ASP A 626 10.39 6.57 12.39
N LYS A 627 9.73 7.67 12.05
CA LYS A 627 9.89 8.94 12.75
C LYS A 627 9.43 8.89 14.21
N PHE A 628 8.48 8.00 14.53
CA PHE A 628 8.01 7.82 15.92
C PHE A 628 9.07 7.23 16.85
N ALA A 629 10.13 6.62 16.31
CA ALA A 629 11.28 6.19 17.10
C ALA A 629 12.00 7.36 17.81
N ASN A 630 11.82 8.59 17.34
CA ASN A 630 12.41 9.78 17.94
C ASN A 630 11.66 10.31 19.17
N LEU A 631 10.43 9.85 19.43
CA LEU A 631 9.60 10.32 20.55
C LEU A 631 10.32 10.31 21.91
N PRO A 632 11.09 9.28 22.30
CA PRO A 632 11.76 9.25 23.59
C PRO A 632 12.97 10.21 23.70
N TRP A 633 13.47 10.73 22.58
CA TRP A 633 14.73 11.46 22.51
C TRP A 633 14.57 12.97 22.32
N ASP A 634 13.35 13.45 22.02
CA ASP A 634 13.09 14.88 21.79
C ASP A 634 11.81 15.32 22.49
N GLU A 635 11.95 16.06 23.58
CA GLU A 635 10.83 16.56 24.39
C GLU A 635 9.92 17.52 23.62
N ASN A 636 10.41 18.16 22.54
CA ASN A 636 9.59 19.02 21.68
C ASN A 636 8.47 18.25 21.00
N THR A 637 8.63 16.94 20.80
CA THR A 637 7.59 16.07 20.23
C THR A 637 6.30 16.05 21.06
N ASN A 638 6.36 16.40 22.35
CA ASN A 638 5.19 16.54 23.21
C ASN A 638 4.15 17.50 22.63
N ALA A 639 4.60 18.55 21.91
CA ALA A 639 3.71 19.51 21.26
C ALA A 639 2.77 18.87 20.20
N LEU A 640 3.22 17.79 19.55
CA LEU A 640 2.42 17.05 18.58
C LEU A 640 1.21 16.34 19.22
N PHE A 641 1.30 16.08 20.52
CA PHE A 641 0.23 15.45 21.31
C PHE A 641 -0.53 16.46 22.18
N GLY A 642 -0.44 17.75 21.84
CA GLY A 642 -1.16 18.82 22.50
C GLY A 642 -0.55 19.28 23.82
N ARG A 643 0.56 18.70 24.26
CA ARG A 643 1.23 19.04 25.52
C ARG A 643 2.10 20.28 25.36
N VAL A 644 1.46 21.44 25.39
CA VAL A 644 2.09 22.77 25.36
C VAL A 644 1.74 23.54 26.61
N ASN A 645 2.63 24.42 27.08
CA ASN A 645 2.43 25.25 28.26
C ASN A 645 2.75 26.73 28.04
N GLY A 646 3.33 27.08 26.89
CA GLY A 646 3.70 28.44 26.55
C GLY A 646 3.52 28.73 25.06
N LYS A 647 3.40 30.03 24.73
CA LYS A 647 3.41 30.54 23.36
C LYS A 647 4.34 31.74 23.27
N CYS A 648 5.38 31.62 22.46
CA CYS A 648 6.24 32.74 22.09
C CYS A 648 5.63 33.46 20.88
N SER A 649 5.60 34.79 20.91
CA SER A 649 5.05 35.60 19.82
C SER A 649 5.83 35.45 18.51
N SER A 650 7.13 35.14 18.58
CA SER A 650 8.02 35.00 17.43
C SER A 650 8.07 33.56 16.91
N ASP A 651 8.19 32.56 17.81
CA ASP A 651 8.53 31.19 17.42
C ASP A 651 7.33 30.28 17.36
N GLY A 652 6.35 30.47 18.24
CA GLY A 652 5.18 29.63 18.35
C GLY A 652 5.04 28.97 19.71
N TYR A 653 4.54 27.74 19.76
CA TYR A 653 4.24 27.02 20.99
C TYR A 653 5.47 26.35 21.59
N VAL A 654 5.52 26.32 22.92
CA VAL A 654 6.58 25.65 23.70
C VAL A 654 5.99 24.36 24.28
N ALA A 655 6.64 23.24 23.98
CA ALA A 655 6.22 21.93 24.47
C ALA A 655 6.45 21.83 25.99
N THR A 656 5.53 21.14 26.67
CA THR A 656 5.68 20.87 28.11
C THR A 656 6.94 20.00 28.35
N GLY A 657 7.83 20.48 29.21
CA GLY A 657 9.10 19.84 29.51
C GLY A 657 10.28 20.31 28.66
N ALA A 658 10.03 20.96 27.52
CA ALA A 658 11.07 21.52 26.68
C ALA A 658 11.47 22.94 27.14
N GLU A 659 12.75 23.29 26.93
CA GLU A 659 13.21 24.64 27.11
C GLU A 659 12.83 25.49 25.87
N HIS A 660 12.49 26.76 26.12
CA HIS A 660 12.36 27.72 25.00
C HIS A 660 13.71 27.85 24.28
N PRO A 661 13.74 27.72 22.94
CA PRO A 661 15.00 27.79 22.21
C PRO A 661 15.79 29.08 22.52
N LYS A 662 17.07 28.93 22.83
CA LYS A 662 18.00 30.04 23.00
C LYS A 662 18.66 30.35 21.66
N TYR A 663 18.34 31.53 21.10
CA TYR A 663 18.93 31.97 19.83
C TYR A 663 20.20 32.76 20.02
N ASP A 664 21.05 32.78 18.96
CA ASP A 664 22.22 33.65 18.90
C ASP A 664 21.84 35.16 18.84
N SER A 665 20.61 35.48 18.46
CA SER A 665 20.01 36.82 18.58
C SER A 665 18.90 36.76 19.62
N PRO A 666 19.09 37.30 20.82
CA PRO A 666 18.03 37.35 21.83
C PRO A 666 16.91 38.23 21.30
N HIS A 667 15.75 37.64 21.01
CA HIS A 667 14.50 38.37 20.95
C HIS A 667 13.93 38.40 22.37
N ASP A 668 13.23 39.48 22.72
CA ASP A 668 12.49 39.57 23.99
C ASP A 668 11.39 38.49 23.95
N ALA A 669 11.74 37.30 24.42
CA ALA A 669 10.85 36.17 24.45
C ALA A 669 9.80 36.33 25.54
N ASN A 670 8.77 37.10 25.27
CA ASN A 670 7.54 37.04 26.08
C ASN A 670 6.82 35.74 25.77
N VAL A 671 7.06 34.71 26.58
CA VAL A 671 6.32 33.47 26.53
C VAL A 671 5.06 33.65 27.36
N GLU A 672 3.91 33.71 26.70
CA GLU A 672 2.61 33.70 27.36
C GLU A 672 2.26 32.27 27.78
N LEU A 673 1.73 32.09 29.00
CA LEU A 673 1.19 30.82 29.43
C LEU A 673 -0.08 30.51 28.64
N VAL A 674 -0.13 29.29 28.07
CA VAL A 674 -1.30 28.79 27.34
C VAL A 674 -1.75 27.44 27.88
N GLY A 675 -3.05 27.15 27.76
CA GLY A 675 -3.58 25.82 28.05
C GLY A 675 -3.16 24.81 26.97
N PRO A 676 -3.19 23.51 27.29
CA PRO A 676 -2.87 22.45 26.34
C PRO A 676 -3.89 22.39 25.20
N PHE A 677 -3.45 21.88 24.05
CA PHE A 677 -4.36 21.51 22.98
C PHE A 677 -5.03 20.16 23.26
N LEU A 678 -6.23 19.98 22.72
CA LEU A 678 -6.80 18.64 22.64
C LEU A 678 -5.84 17.73 21.85
N PRO A 679 -5.49 16.54 22.35
CA PRO A 679 -4.63 15.60 21.62
C PRO A 679 -5.19 15.18 20.24
N PRO A 680 -4.38 14.53 19.39
CA PRO A 680 -4.86 14.00 18.11
C PRO A 680 -6.05 13.05 18.27
N GLU A 681 -7.10 13.27 17.48
CA GLU A 681 -8.38 12.55 17.59
C GLU A 681 -8.52 11.45 16.55
N LEU A 682 -7.80 11.56 15.42
CA LEU A 682 -7.87 10.63 14.31
C LEU A 682 -6.47 10.21 13.87
N ILE A 683 -6.23 8.92 13.84
CA ILE A 683 -5.00 8.31 13.33
C ILE A 683 -5.36 7.50 12.09
N ILE A 684 -4.71 7.81 10.97
CA ILE A 684 -4.91 7.13 9.69
C ILE A 684 -3.60 6.43 9.32
N GLN A 685 -3.65 5.13 9.09
CA GLN A 685 -2.54 4.34 8.57
C GLN A 685 -2.87 3.89 7.15
N ASP A 686 -2.13 4.40 6.16
CA ASP A 686 -2.25 3.92 4.79
C ASP A 686 -1.27 2.78 4.51
N GLU A 687 -1.63 1.90 3.56
CA GLU A 687 -0.87 0.74 3.12
C GLU A 687 -0.39 -0.16 4.28
N LEU A 688 -1.32 -0.52 5.18
CA LEU A 688 -1.03 -1.33 6.37
C LEU A 688 -0.26 -2.61 6.08
N HIS A 689 -0.50 -3.25 4.94
CA HIS A 689 0.11 -4.54 4.57
C HIS A 689 1.65 -4.52 4.49
N LEU A 690 2.25 -3.33 4.47
CA LEU A 690 3.71 -3.16 4.44
C LEU A 690 4.34 -3.16 5.84
N ILE A 691 3.54 -3.03 6.89
CA ILE A 691 4.02 -3.08 8.27
C ILE A 691 4.01 -4.54 8.73
N THR A 692 5.05 -5.29 8.38
CA THR A 692 5.16 -6.72 8.67
C THR A 692 6.55 -7.07 9.21
N GLY A 693 6.71 -8.29 9.73
CA GLY A 693 7.99 -8.81 10.21
C GLY A 693 8.59 -8.02 11.38
N PRO A 694 9.92 -7.88 11.45
CA PRO A 694 10.61 -7.17 12.53
C PRO A 694 10.15 -5.72 12.69
N LEU A 695 9.93 -4.99 11.58
CA LEU A 695 9.39 -3.63 11.59
C LEU A 695 8.02 -3.58 12.28
N GLY A 696 7.13 -4.55 11.98
CA GLY A 696 5.81 -4.63 12.60
C GLY A 696 5.87 -4.84 14.11
N THR A 697 6.82 -5.63 14.61
CA THR A 697 7.01 -5.88 16.05
C THR A 697 7.46 -4.62 16.79
N VAL A 698 8.48 -3.93 16.28
CA VAL A 698 8.98 -2.68 16.85
C VAL A 698 7.90 -1.60 16.81
N TYR A 699 7.19 -1.51 15.68
CA TYR A 699 6.14 -0.54 15.50
C TYR A 699 4.96 -0.73 16.47
N GLY A 700 4.56 -1.99 16.74
CA GLY A 700 3.52 -2.30 17.73
C GLY A 700 3.87 -1.81 19.15
N ALA A 701 5.17 -1.81 19.52
CA ALA A 701 5.62 -1.25 20.79
C ALA A 701 5.45 0.28 20.82
N TYR A 702 5.85 0.98 19.76
CA TYR A 702 5.64 2.44 19.67
C TYR A 702 4.17 2.82 19.63
N GLU A 703 3.31 2.00 19.03
CA GLU A 703 1.88 2.27 18.95
C GLU A 703 1.22 2.40 20.32
N THR A 704 1.65 1.62 21.29
CA THR A 704 1.18 1.73 22.67
C THR A 704 1.50 3.11 23.26
N ILE A 705 2.69 3.64 22.98
CA ILE A 705 3.11 4.98 23.43
C ILE A 705 2.27 6.05 22.73
N ILE A 706 2.11 5.96 21.41
CA ILE A 706 1.33 6.91 20.60
C ILE A 706 -0.12 6.97 21.07
N GLU A 707 -0.76 5.81 21.28
CA GLU A 707 -2.12 5.75 21.83
C GLU A 707 -2.20 6.39 23.22
N GLY A 708 -1.24 6.08 24.10
CA GLY A 708 -1.18 6.65 25.45
C GLY A 708 -1.03 8.18 25.42
N MET A 709 -0.20 8.71 24.53
CA MET A 709 -0.02 10.16 24.38
C MET A 709 -1.23 10.87 23.76
N CYS A 710 -1.97 10.18 22.90
CA CYS A 710 -3.23 10.70 22.33
C CYS A 710 -4.43 10.52 23.26
N THR A 711 -4.33 9.74 24.33
CA THR A 711 -5.43 9.46 25.26
C THR A 711 -5.54 10.57 26.29
N HIS A 712 -6.76 11.10 26.49
CA HIS A 712 -7.11 12.08 27.51
C HIS A 712 -8.46 11.72 28.12
N ASP A 713 -8.62 11.85 29.41
CA ASP A 713 -9.88 11.54 30.15
C ASP A 713 -10.47 10.16 29.81
N GLY A 714 -9.62 9.18 29.51
CA GLY A 714 -10.02 7.84 29.06
C GLY A 714 -10.51 7.77 27.61
N ILE A 715 -10.49 8.90 26.88
CA ILE A 715 -10.86 8.97 25.47
C ILE A 715 -9.65 8.67 24.60
N LYS A 716 -9.73 7.62 23.80
CA LYS A 716 -8.69 7.17 22.87
C LYS A 716 -8.87 7.80 21.48
N PRO A 717 -7.81 7.88 20.65
CA PRO A 717 -7.96 8.31 19.25
C PRO A 717 -8.76 7.28 18.44
N LYS A 718 -9.46 7.73 17.40
CA LYS A 718 -10.08 6.87 16.39
C LYS A 718 -9.03 6.40 15.40
N TYR A 719 -9.03 5.10 15.07
CA TYR A 719 -8.16 4.53 14.06
C TYR A 719 -8.92 4.20 12.78
N VAL A 720 -8.35 4.62 11.67
CA VAL A 720 -8.76 4.25 10.31
C VAL A 720 -7.54 3.70 9.58
N VAL A 721 -7.69 2.56 8.96
CA VAL A 721 -6.61 1.87 8.28
C VAL A 721 -7.00 1.61 6.84
N SER A 722 -6.07 1.76 5.91
CA SER A 722 -6.28 1.48 4.49
C SER A 722 -5.31 0.37 4.04
N THR A 723 -5.82 -0.56 3.23
CA THR A 723 -5.01 -1.61 2.62
C THR A 723 -5.54 -2.03 1.25
N ALA A 724 -4.66 -2.56 0.41
CA ALA A 724 -5.01 -3.18 -0.86
C ALA A 724 -5.17 -4.71 -0.75
N THR A 725 -4.81 -5.33 0.39
CA THR A 725 -4.88 -6.78 0.62
C THR A 725 -5.72 -7.09 1.85
N ILE A 726 -6.51 -8.17 1.79
CA ILE A 726 -7.43 -8.57 2.88
C ILE A 726 -6.83 -9.66 3.77
N LYS A 727 -6.00 -10.55 3.20
CA LYS A 727 -5.54 -11.74 3.92
C LYS A 727 -4.80 -11.34 5.20
N ASN A 728 -5.29 -11.85 6.35
CA ASN A 728 -4.75 -11.58 7.69
C ASN A 728 -4.80 -10.12 8.19
N ALA A 729 -5.41 -9.17 7.46
CA ALA A 729 -5.46 -7.77 7.86
C ALA A 729 -6.11 -7.57 9.25
N GLY A 730 -7.15 -8.31 9.58
CA GLY A 730 -7.79 -8.25 10.91
C GLY A 730 -6.87 -8.70 12.04
N ASN A 731 -6.07 -9.74 11.85
CA ASN A 731 -5.08 -10.20 12.83
C ASN A 731 -3.92 -9.20 12.96
N GLN A 732 -3.46 -8.64 11.84
CA GLN A 732 -2.44 -7.61 11.82
C GLN A 732 -2.88 -6.36 12.60
N VAL A 733 -4.10 -5.89 12.39
CA VAL A 733 -4.68 -4.76 13.14
C VAL A 733 -4.74 -5.05 14.63
N LYS A 734 -5.21 -6.25 15.04
CA LYS A 734 -5.24 -6.63 16.45
C LYS A 734 -3.87 -6.64 17.09
N SER A 735 -2.86 -7.15 16.39
CA SER A 735 -1.49 -7.23 16.89
C SER A 735 -0.85 -5.86 17.01
N LEU A 736 -1.08 -4.96 16.03
CA LEU A 736 -0.48 -3.63 16.02
C LEU A 736 -1.12 -2.67 17.02
N TYR A 737 -2.46 -2.63 17.07
CA TYR A 737 -3.19 -1.59 17.80
C TYR A 737 -3.82 -2.09 19.10
N ALA A 738 -3.64 -3.38 19.45
CA ALA A 738 -4.23 -3.99 20.64
C ALA A 738 -5.75 -3.73 20.79
N ARG A 739 -6.47 -3.50 19.68
CA ARG A 739 -7.91 -3.22 19.65
C ARG A 739 -8.68 -4.52 19.54
N LYS A 740 -9.81 -4.61 20.27
CA LYS A 740 -10.64 -5.82 20.33
C LYS A 740 -11.46 -6.04 19.07
N ALA A 741 -11.85 -4.97 18.38
CA ALA A 741 -12.71 -5.03 17.21
C ALA A 741 -12.08 -4.35 15.99
N THR A 742 -12.19 -5.02 14.85
CA THR A 742 -11.83 -4.52 13.53
C THR A 742 -12.99 -4.76 12.60
N THR A 743 -13.39 -3.75 11.84
CA THR A 743 -14.45 -3.86 10.84
C THR A 743 -13.88 -3.52 9.47
N GLN A 744 -13.99 -4.46 8.53
CA GLN A 744 -13.65 -4.22 7.14
C GLN A 744 -14.81 -3.52 6.43
N PHE A 745 -14.49 -2.50 5.65
CA PHE A 745 -15.43 -1.85 4.75
C PHE A 745 -14.84 -1.73 3.33
N PRO A 746 -15.60 -2.03 2.27
CA PRO A 746 -16.92 -2.66 2.30
C PRO A 746 -16.88 -4.09 2.86
N PRO A 747 -17.94 -4.53 3.54
CA PRO A 747 -18.10 -5.95 3.85
C PRO A 747 -18.22 -6.77 2.56
N ASN A 748 -17.69 -7.98 2.56
CA ASN A 748 -17.80 -8.90 1.44
C ASN A 748 -19.25 -9.38 1.25
N GLY A 749 -19.60 -9.78 0.02
CA GLY A 749 -20.74 -10.61 -0.28
C GLY A 749 -20.43 -12.11 -0.10
N PHE A 750 -21.17 -12.98 -0.78
CA PHE A 750 -20.91 -14.42 -0.78
C PHE A 750 -19.86 -14.86 -1.81
N GLU A 751 -19.41 -13.95 -2.65
CA GLU A 751 -18.44 -14.20 -3.71
C GLU A 751 -17.34 -13.15 -3.64
N ILE A 752 -16.12 -13.54 -4.04
CA ILE A 752 -15.01 -12.61 -4.08
C ILE A 752 -15.29 -11.49 -5.09
N GLY A 753 -15.02 -10.24 -4.69
CA GLY A 753 -15.24 -9.09 -5.57
C GLY A 753 -16.69 -8.73 -5.82
N ASP A 754 -17.65 -9.46 -5.25
CA ASP A 754 -19.07 -9.10 -5.26
C ASP A 754 -19.49 -8.63 -3.87
N SER A 755 -19.58 -7.32 -3.73
CA SER A 755 -20.23 -6.66 -2.61
C SER A 755 -21.21 -5.63 -3.16
N PHE A 756 -22.06 -5.05 -2.32
CA PHE A 756 -22.93 -3.96 -2.76
C PHE A 756 -22.15 -2.80 -3.39
N PHE A 757 -21.01 -2.46 -2.80
CA PHE A 757 -20.21 -1.28 -3.16
C PHE A 757 -19.12 -1.54 -4.20
N ILE A 758 -18.79 -2.80 -4.46
CA ILE A 758 -17.73 -3.20 -5.39
C ILE A 758 -18.26 -4.32 -6.27
N ARG A 759 -18.02 -4.20 -7.58
CA ARG A 759 -18.26 -5.27 -8.54
C ARG A 759 -17.03 -5.52 -9.36
N GLU A 760 -16.67 -6.78 -9.52
CA GLU A 760 -15.67 -7.15 -10.52
C GLU A 760 -16.24 -6.95 -11.93
N ILE A 761 -15.39 -6.43 -12.80
CA ILE A 761 -15.65 -6.38 -14.23
C ILE A 761 -14.99 -7.61 -14.81
N PRO A 762 -15.75 -8.54 -15.42
CA PRO A 762 -15.15 -9.71 -16.05
C PRO A 762 -14.02 -9.30 -16.99
N VAL A 763 -12.97 -10.10 -17.00
CA VAL A 763 -11.93 -10.01 -18.03
C VAL A 763 -12.50 -10.67 -19.26
N GLU A 764 -12.92 -9.87 -20.23
CA GLU A 764 -13.41 -10.33 -21.54
C GLU A 764 -12.23 -10.55 -22.48
#